data_f7d05162ea2223888f7b0cb5a2a212fc
#
_entry.id   f7d05162ea2223888f7b0cb5a2a212fc
#
_cell.length_a   1.000
_cell.length_b   1.000
_cell.length_c   1.000
_cell.angle_alpha   90.00
_cell.angle_beta   90.00
_cell.angle_gamma   90.00
#
_symmetry.space_group_name_H-M   'P 1'
#
loop_
_entity.id
_entity.type
_entity.pdbx_description
1 polymer ?
#
loop_
_entity_poly.entity_id
_entity_poly.type
_entity_poly.pdbx_seq_one_letter_code
_entity_poly.pdbx_strand_id
1 'polypeptide(L)'
;MFSPIRQSVRAAISYWLALILVTAYCLPAAARADIPDDAGISIEGADALRDSGGSLHDLDGIIASGRLRVLYQSHPAASLSVSPTERAMLERFAREYGITLEWQATDDAWQLLPRLAAGEGDIIIGQGKSLAAGMQNQALYTLPWISSRQQVVVRTDTSHVKSLQDLAYRQVALKTSSPSWTTMQHLASENPTMGLIAIPEHTSSESIMSRVSSGEYDVTIADSDFLKQYLPQHPELTVAYDLEGGEARSWAVNKQAEKLQNAFNQFLNKHHLEFNIAQVYLDDLPAIEERKILRLITYNNPNNYYFSDGRFHGFEYELIRKFARDRKMRVDVVLASSYNETQKLLLRGEGDVIAAALPRNSYSGSSIRFSEAYNYSSPVVIGRKKDSPLLDVRDLAGRRIILSAESPYLPQLRAIRDRGIDFDIVVDEHAMDTDTILSMVAGGMYDLTVISSNRYNDELSDKYGVRSQFALSEPLPHGLAVRSKDTQLLAALNDYIKDVYRSRFYNTLYAKYIERRHIRNDNRLFASIDKLSPYDELVRKFAEKYSFDWRLIVAQMYQESRFNPDAISHAGAEGLMQIMPETAAGIGVKNMTDPAQSIEAGVRYLNTLRSQFENDLLLEDRTWFTLASYNAGYGRINSARKLASDMGLDPDKWFGNVEKAMLMLAEPVRKNGEIVHKCRCGETVAYVQEIRTLYNNYVRLTQAAQVALNASRERTPYGS
;
A
#
# COMPACT_ATOMS: atom_id res chain seq x y z
N MET A 1 39.86 -36.52 -16.54
CA MET A 1 39.38 -36.78 -17.90
C MET A 1 38.09 -36.02 -18.13
N PHE A 2 38.12 -34.70 -18.29
CA PHE A 2 37.00 -33.89 -18.81
C PHE A 2 37.53 -32.53 -19.25
N SER A 3 37.87 -32.41 -20.48
CA SER A 3 37.91 -31.23 -21.31
C SER A 3 38.12 -31.75 -22.73
N PRO A 4 37.29 -31.46 -23.72
CA PRO A 4 37.32 -30.24 -24.47
C PRO A 4 35.93 -29.90 -25.13
N ILE A 5 35.06 -29.18 -24.46
CA ILE A 5 33.82 -28.69 -25.14
C ILE A 5 33.74 -27.14 -25.11
N ARG A 6 34.58 -26.45 -24.33
CA ARG A 6 34.54 -24.97 -24.23
C ARG A 6 35.30 -24.20 -25.31
N GLN A 7 36.09 -24.83 -26.16
CA GLN A 7 36.83 -24.14 -27.25
C GLN A 7 36.10 -24.07 -28.57
N SER A 8 35.12 -24.97 -28.82
CA SER A 8 34.38 -25.00 -30.08
C SER A 8 33.29 -23.92 -30.22
N VAL A 9 32.73 -23.46 -29.11
CA VAL A 9 31.65 -22.45 -29.13
C VAL A 9 32.17 -21.03 -29.33
N ARG A 10 33.38 -20.70 -28.86
CA ARG A 10 33.99 -19.38 -29.13
C ARG A 10 34.48 -19.21 -30.54
N ALA A 11 34.88 -20.26 -31.21
CA ALA A 11 35.29 -20.23 -32.63
C ALA A 11 34.09 -20.05 -33.60
N ALA A 12 32.91 -20.61 -33.25
CA ALA A 12 31.72 -20.48 -34.06
C ALA A 12 31.12 -19.04 -34.03
N ILE A 13 31.17 -18.39 -32.86
CA ILE A 13 30.64 -17.00 -32.73
C ILE A 13 31.54 -15.98 -33.44
N SER A 14 32.85 -16.18 -33.46
CA SER A 14 33.77 -15.31 -34.19
C SER A 14 33.66 -15.47 -35.70
N TYR A 15 33.28 -16.65 -36.20
CA TYR A 15 33.09 -16.89 -37.64
C TYR A 15 31.78 -16.27 -38.19
N TRP A 16 30.71 -16.24 -37.35
CA TRP A 16 29.45 -15.63 -37.76
C TRP A 16 29.48 -14.09 -37.75
N LEU A 17 30.25 -13.47 -36.86
CA LEU A 17 30.46 -12.02 -36.85
C LEU A 17 31.33 -11.53 -38.00
N ALA A 18 32.29 -12.37 -38.48
CA ALA A 18 33.10 -12.05 -39.63
C ALA A 18 32.30 -12.20 -40.95
N LEU A 19 31.30 -13.12 -41.00
CA LEU A 19 30.49 -13.34 -42.21
C LEU A 19 29.47 -12.23 -42.42
N ILE A 20 28.96 -11.59 -41.37
CA ILE A 20 28.04 -10.45 -41.46
C ILE A 20 28.74 -9.16 -41.87
N LEU A 21 30.02 -8.98 -41.55
CA LEU A 21 30.82 -7.81 -41.98
C LEU A 21 31.31 -7.92 -43.43
N VAL A 22 31.43 -9.12 -44.01
CA VAL A 22 31.86 -9.31 -45.42
C VAL A 22 30.69 -9.21 -46.38
N THR A 23 29.47 -9.53 -45.98
CA THR A 23 28.27 -9.41 -46.82
C THR A 23 27.75 -7.97 -46.96
N ALA A 24 28.17 -7.04 -46.10
CA ALA A 24 27.81 -5.63 -46.17
C ALA A 24 28.67 -4.82 -47.15
N TYR A 25 29.76 -5.38 -47.72
CA TYR A 25 30.69 -4.68 -48.64
C TYR A 25 30.61 -5.12 -50.10
N CYS A 26 29.78 -6.10 -50.47
CA CYS A 26 29.66 -6.60 -51.83
C CYS A 26 28.22 -6.46 -52.37
N LEU A 27 27.65 -5.27 -52.34
CA LEU A 27 26.51 -4.91 -53.19
C LEU A 27 27.00 -3.97 -54.32
N PRO A 28 26.68 -4.28 -55.57
CA PRO A 28 27.14 -3.46 -56.72
C PRO A 28 26.49 -2.08 -56.71
N ALA A 29 27.27 -1.07 -57.13
CA ALA A 29 26.94 0.35 -57.13
C ALA A 29 25.76 0.78 -58.06
N ALA A 30 24.92 -0.15 -58.49
CA ALA A 30 23.82 0.12 -59.44
C ALA A 30 22.42 0.19 -58.78
N ALA A 31 22.31 0.11 -57.46
CA ALA A 31 21.04 0.28 -56.75
C ALA A 31 21.01 1.56 -55.85
N ARG A 32 21.81 2.56 -56.17
CA ARG A 32 21.71 3.92 -55.64
C ARG A 32 20.94 4.78 -56.63
N ALA A 33 19.69 4.45 -56.86
CA ALA A 33 18.78 5.32 -57.57
C ALA A 33 17.81 5.93 -56.53
N ASP A 34 17.96 7.25 -56.36
CA ASP A 34 16.94 8.22 -56.01
C ASP A 34 16.14 7.97 -54.72
N ILE A 35 16.81 8.17 -53.59
CA ILE A 35 16.14 8.78 -52.44
C ILE A 35 16.38 10.29 -52.65
N PRO A 36 15.33 11.12 -52.81
CA PRO A 36 15.51 12.56 -52.88
C PRO A 36 16.10 13.06 -51.56
N ASP A 37 17.21 13.76 -51.61
CA ASP A 37 17.85 14.50 -50.52
C ASP A 37 17.04 15.73 -50.07
N ASP A 38 15.73 15.76 -50.31
CA ASP A 38 14.81 16.86 -49.98
C ASP A 38 13.63 16.38 -49.10
N ALA A 39 13.90 15.60 -48.06
CA ALA A 39 13.09 15.62 -46.84
C ALA A 39 13.92 16.30 -45.73
N GLY A 40 14.46 17.44 -46.07
CA GLY A 40 14.86 18.44 -45.09
C GLY A 40 13.61 18.90 -44.37
N ILE A 41 13.28 18.23 -43.27
CA ILE A 41 12.51 18.87 -42.19
C ILE A 41 13.42 19.99 -41.73
N SER A 42 13.22 21.16 -42.31
CA SER A 42 13.93 22.37 -41.98
C SER A 42 13.74 22.63 -40.47
N ILE A 43 14.85 22.81 -39.81
CA ILE A 43 14.95 23.27 -38.40
C ILE A 43 14.25 24.64 -38.20
N GLU A 44 13.77 25.28 -39.25
CA GLU A 44 12.98 26.53 -39.19
C GLU A 44 11.60 26.38 -38.52
N GLY A 45 11.02 25.16 -38.46
CA GLY A 45 9.81 24.90 -37.70
C GLY A 45 10.02 24.87 -36.19
N ALA A 46 11.22 24.56 -35.72
CA ALA A 46 11.54 24.52 -34.29
C ALA A 46 11.75 25.93 -33.70
N ASP A 47 12.24 26.88 -34.50
CA ASP A 47 12.41 28.28 -34.06
C ASP A 47 11.11 29.08 -34.19
N ALA A 48 10.20 28.74 -35.11
CA ALA A 48 8.86 29.35 -35.17
C ALA A 48 7.92 28.88 -34.04
N LEU A 49 8.15 27.69 -33.45
CA LEU A 49 7.43 27.20 -32.30
C LEU A 49 7.95 27.79 -30.99
N ARG A 50 9.17 28.33 -30.94
CA ARG A 50 9.69 29.07 -29.77
C ARG A 50 8.96 30.40 -29.53
N ASP A 51 8.43 31.03 -30.56
CA ASP A 51 7.65 32.27 -30.44
C ASP A 51 6.15 32.05 -30.20
N SER A 52 5.65 30.80 -30.31
CA SER A 52 4.24 30.46 -30.10
C SER A 52 3.90 29.87 -28.73
N GLY A 53 4.74 30.05 -27.72
CA GLY A 53 4.43 29.63 -26.32
C GLY A 53 4.65 28.16 -25.98
N GLY A 54 5.24 27.37 -26.89
CA GLY A 54 5.61 25.97 -26.66
C GLY A 54 7.03 25.83 -26.11
N SER A 55 7.42 26.60 -25.08
CA SER A 55 8.73 26.42 -24.45
C SER A 55 8.82 25.09 -23.73
N LEU A 56 9.95 24.39 -23.93
CA LEU A 56 10.33 23.22 -23.13
C LEU A 56 10.39 23.63 -21.67
N HIS A 57 9.46 23.12 -20.84
CA HIS A 57 9.38 23.49 -19.45
C HIS A 57 10.22 22.55 -18.59
N ASP A 58 11.25 23.07 -17.92
CA ASP A 58 11.83 22.46 -16.73
C ASP A 58 11.09 22.96 -15.48
N LEU A 59 11.42 22.47 -14.28
CA LEU A 59 10.70 22.72 -13.02
C LEU A 59 10.39 24.20 -12.79
N ASP A 60 11.37 25.09 -12.98
CA ASP A 60 11.20 26.53 -12.74
C ASP A 60 10.12 27.15 -13.65
N GLY A 61 10.07 26.73 -14.92
CA GLY A 61 9.05 27.15 -15.88
C GLY A 61 7.66 26.61 -15.55
N ILE A 62 7.57 25.38 -15.06
CA ILE A 62 6.32 24.75 -14.62
C ILE A 62 5.77 25.47 -13.39
N ILE A 63 6.61 25.77 -12.41
CA ILE A 63 6.20 26.53 -11.22
C ILE A 63 5.73 27.93 -11.61
N ALA A 64 6.45 28.61 -12.52
CA ALA A 64 6.10 29.93 -12.99
C ALA A 64 4.77 29.97 -13.78
N SER A 65 4.51 28.92 -14.59
CA SER A 65 3.24 28.79 -15.33
C SER A 65 2.08 28.30 -14.47
N GLY A 66 2.37 27.69 -13.32
CA GLY A 66 1.39 27.06 -12.43
C GLY A 66 0.73 25.80 -13.04
N ARG A 67 1.29 25.22 -14.10
CA ARG A 67 0.70 24.08 -14.83
C ARG A 67 1.72 23.01 -15.17
N LEU A 68 1.34 21.72 -15.01
CA LEU A 68 2.08 20.55 -15.46
C LEU A 68 1.24 19.79 -16.48
N ARG A 69 1.74 19.67 -17.72
CA ARG A 69 1.05 19.01 -18.83
C ARG A 69 1.42 17.52 -18.85
N VAL A 70 0.41 16.68 -18.63
CA VAL A 70 0.57 15.23 -18.45
C VAL A 70 0.13 14.50 -19.73
N LEU A 71 1.06 13.91 -20.45
CA LEU A 71 0.80 13.06 -21.61
C LEU A 71 0.54 11.62 -21.16
N TYR A 72 -0.53 11.03 -21.66
CA TYR A 72 -0.86 9.65 -21.36
C TYR A 72 -1.60 8.98 -22.52
N GLN A 73 -1.50 7.65 -22.59
CA GLN A 73 -2.28 6.88 -23.54
C GLN A 73 -3.70 6.70 -23.00
N SER A 74 -4.69 7.06 -23.80
CA SER A 74 -6.10 6.80 -23.50
C SER A 74 -6.85 6.46 -24.77
N HIS A 75 -7.75 5.51 -24.66
CA HIS A 75 -8.73 5.24 -25.71
C HIS A 75 -10.04 5.96 -25.35
N PRO A 76 -10.72 6.64 -26.30
CA PRO A 76 -11.98 7.39 -26.02
C PRO A 76 -13.10 6.54 -25.42
N ALA A 77 -13.09 5.22 -25.63
CA ALA A 77 -14.05 4.27 -25.08
C ALA A 77 -13.60 3.59 -23.78
N ALA A 78 -12.40 3.91 -23.26
CA ALA A 78 -11.90 3.30 -22.01
C ALA A 78 -12.27 4.14 -20.80
N SER A 79 -12.93 3.52 -19.81
CA SER A 79 -13.24 4.17 -18.54
C SER A 79 -12.02 4.27 -17.62
N LEU A 80 -10.97 3.48 -17.86
CA LEU A 80 -9.76 3.34 -17.02
C LEU A 80 -8.49 3.53 -17.85
N SER A 81 -8.10 4.78 -18.05
CA SER A 81 -6.95 5.11 -18.91
C SER A 81 -5.65 5.43 -18.16
N VAL A 82 -5.75 5.78 -16.88
CA VAL A 82 -4.60 6.08 -16.00
C VAL A 82 -4.76 5.31 -14.71
N SER A 83 -3.69 4.68 -14.22
CA SER A 83 -3.68 4.04 -12.91
C SER A 83 -4.09 5.05 -11.83
N PRO A 84 -5.10 4.75 -10.97
CA PRO A 84 -5.46 5.63 -9.86
C PRO A 84 -4.30 5.95 -8.95
N THR A 85 -3.36 5.02 -8.78
CA THR A 85 -2.13 5.21 -8.00
C THR A 85 -1.23 6.26 -8.64
N GLU A 86 -1.01 6.20 -9.96
CA GLU A 86 -0.23 7.21 -10.67
C GLU A 86 -0.91 8.58 -10.66
N ARG A 87 -2.22 8.60 -10.85
CA ARG A 87 -3.02 9.84 -10.77
C ARG A 87 -2.90 10.48 -9.39
N ALA A 88 -3.14 9.72 -8.32
CA ALA A 88 -3.06 10.21 -6.94
C ALA A 88 -1.65 10.72 -6.58
N MET A 89 -0.61 10.04 -7.09
CA MET A 89 0.79 10.44 -6.90
C MET A 89 1.08 11.79 -7.58
N LEU A 90 0.64 11.98 -8.83
CA LEU A 90 0.80 13.25 -9.54
C LEU A 90 -0.03 14.39 -8.92
N GLU A 91 -1.28 14.10 -8.53
CA GLU A 91 -2.11 15.09 -7.82
C GLU A 91 -1.48 15.55 -6.52
N ARG A 92 -0.79 14.65 -5.81
CA ARG A 92 -0.03 15.02 -4.62
C ARG A 92 1.18 15.87 -4.94
N PHE A 93 1.97 15.48 -5.96
CA PHE A 93 3.08 16.31 -6.45
C PHE A 93 2.60 17.72 -6.81
N ALA A 94 1.51 17.80 -7.58
CA ALA A 94 0.93 19.09 -7.97
C ALA A 94 0.52 19.94 -6.76
N ARG A 95 -0.08 19.35 -5.74
CA ARG A 95 -0.42 20.06 -4.47
C ARG A 95 0.82 20.54 -3.73
N GLU A 96 1.89 19.74 -3.64
CA GLU A 96 3.13 20.12 -2.93
C GLU A 96 3.84 21.28 -3.62
N TYR A 97 3.78 21.35 -4.95
CA TYR A 97 4.40 22.43 -5.74
C TYR A 97 3.44 23.60 -6.07
N GLY A 98 2.18 23.53 -5.65
CA GLY A 98 1.17 24.57 -5.92
C GLY A 98 0.82 24.73 -7.39
N ILE A 99 0.88 23.65 -8.18
CA ILE A 99 0.61 23.61 -9.62
C ILE A 99 -0.65 22.82 -9.93
N THR A 100 -1.23 23.03 -11.12
CA THR A 100 -2.40 22.29 -11.63
C THR A 100 -1.98 21.29 -12.69
N LEU A 101 -2.72 20.17 -12.78
CA LEU A 101 -2.48 19.14 -13.82
C LEU A 101 -3.34 19.40 -15.04
N GLU A 102 -2.74 19.43 -16.20
CA GLU A 102 -3.39 19.49 -17.51
C GLU A 102 -3.20 18.16 -18.23
N TRP A 103 -4.28 17.37 -18.32
CA TRP A 103 -4.24 16.03 -18.87
C TRP A 103 -4.41 16.03 -20.39
N GLN A 104 -3.49 15.42 -21.12
CA GLN A 104 -3.46 15.36 -22.57
C GLN A 104 -3.38 13.90 -23.05
N ALA A 105 -4.50 13.39 -23.55
CA ALA A 105 -4.60 12.03 -24.05
C ALA A 105 -4.09 11.89 -25.50
N THR A 106 -3.58 10.69 -25.79
CA THR A 106 -3.39 10.20 -27.16
C THR A 106 -3.82 8.74 -27.24
N ASP A 107 -4.39 8.31 -28.34
CA ASP A 107 -4.77 6.92 -28.61
C ASP A 107 -3.59 6.07 -29.10
N ASP A 108 -2.53 6.71 -29.60
CA ASP A 108 -1.31 6.07 -30.08
C ASP A 108 -0.13 6.31 -29.12
N ALA A 109 0.33 5.24 -28.45
CA ALA A 109 1.47 5.28 -27.55
C ALA A 109 2.78 5.76 -28.21
N TRP A 110 2.95 5.50 -29.52
CA TRP A 110 4.14 5.90 -30.25
C TRP A 110 4.27 7.41 -30.42
N GLN A 111 3.16 8.16 -30.28
CA GLN A 111 3.17 9.62 -30.36
C GLN A 111 3.62 10.29 -29.07
N LEU A 112 3.64 9.58 -27.94
CA LEU A 112 3.94 10.18 -26.63
C LEU A 112 5.34 10.79 -26.56
N LEU A 113 6.39 10.04 -26.98
CA LEU A 113 7.76 10.55 -26.97
C LEU A 113 8.00 11.68 -27.95
N PRO A 114 7.55 11.62 -29.23
CA PRO A 114 7.61 12.75 -30.14
C PRO A 114 6.93 14.01 -29.60
N ARG A 115 5.73 13.89 -29.01
CA ARG A 115 5.02 15.03 -28.40
C ARG A 115 5.75 15.61 -27.20
N LEU A 116 6.34 14.75 -26.34
CA LEU A 116 7.18 15.19 -25.24
C LEU A 116 8.42 15.95 -25.75
N ALA A 117 9.09 15.43 -26.78
CA ALA A 117 10.25 16.07 -27.39
C ALA A 117 9.90 17.41 -28.06
N ALA A 118 8.71 17.51 -28.64
CA ALA A 118 8.18 18.76 -29.24
C ALA A 118 7.74 19.79 -28.18
N GLY A 119 7.73 19.41 -26.86
CA GLY A 119 7.30 20.30 -25.78
C GLY A 119 5.79 20.47 -25.68
N GLU A 120 4.99 19.56 -26.26
CA GLU A 120 3.53 19.57 -26.11
C GLU A 120 3.09 19.14 -24.71
N GLY A 121 3.94 18.38 -23.99
CA GLY A 121 3.74 17.98 -22.61
C GLY A 121 5.04 18.05 -21.82
N ASP A 122 4.94 17.90 -20.51
CA ASP A 122 6.07 18.00 -19.58
C ASP A 122 6.45 16.61 -19.01
N ILE A 123 5.48 15.69 -18.94
CA ILE A 123 5.66 14.33 -18.40
C ILE A 123 4.81 13.31 -19.17
N ILE A 124 5.36 12.10 -19.34
CA ILE A 124 4.62 10.91 -19.79
C ILE A 124 4.47 9.94 -18.62
N ILE A 125 3.28 9.38 -18.45
CA ILE A 125 2.94 8.38 -17.44
C ILE A 125 2.35 7.11 -18.05
N GLY A 126 2.25 6.04 -17.24
CA GLY A 126 1.58 4.78 -17.64
C GLY A 126 2.41 3.89 -18.55
N GLN A 127 3.66 4.24 -18.84
CA GLN A 127 4.51 3.49 -19.76
C GLN A 127 5.64 2.77 -19.03
N GLY A 128 5.89 1.51 -19.43
CA GLY A 128 7.06 0.76 -18.98
C GLY A 128 8.32 1.12 -19.77
N LYS A 129 9.47 0.67 -19.30
CA LYS A 129 10.76 0.82 -20.01
C LYS A 129 10.78 0.11 -21.38
N SER A 130 9.90 -0.84 -21.63
CA SER A 130 9.82 -1.62 -22.85
C SER A 130 9.48 -0.77 -24.09
N LEU A 131 8.61 0.24 -23.93
CA LEU A 131 8.37 1.22 -25.02
C LEU A 131 9.58 2.08 -25.33
N ALA A 132 10.52 2.16 -24.39
CA ALA A 132 11.76 2.91 -24.55
C ALA A 132 12.91 2.10 -25.20
N ALA A 133 12.74 0.80 -25.44
CA ALA A 133 13.76 -0.02 -26.09
C ALA A 133 13.97 0.46 -27.54
N GLY A 134 15.00 1.28 -27.76
CA GLY A 134 15.31 1.97 -29.00
C GLY A 134 15.19 3.50 -28.99
N MET A 135 14.49 4.07 -27.99
CA MET A 135 14.29 5.53 -27.83
C MET A 135 14.85 6.07 -26.50
N GLN A 136 15.66 5.30 -25.79
CA GLN A 136 16.21 5.63 -24.45
C GLN A 136 16.95 6.98 -24.38
N ASN A 137 17.40 7.50 -25.51
CA ASN A 137 18.12 8.77 -25.61
C ASN A 137 17.22 9.99 -25.84
N GLN A 138 15.89 9.83 -25.97
CA GLN A 138 14.98 10.93 -26.29
C GLN A 138 14.34 11.60 -25.07
N ALA A 139 14.36 10.94 -23.90
CA ALA A 139 13.79 11.44 -22.66
C ALA A 139 14.68 11.10 -21.46
N LEU A 140 14.48 11.82 -20.35
CA LEU A 140 14.98 11.42 -19.03
C LEU A 140 13.89 10.63 -18.31
N TYR A 141 14.28 9.56 -17.61
CA TYR A 141 13.35 8.71 -16.87
C TYR A 141 13.53 8.89 -15.37
N THR A 142 12.43 8.92 -14.63
CA THR A 142 12.46 8.87 -13.16
C THR A 142 12.96 7.52 -12.67
N LEU A 143 13.26 7.43 -11.37
CA LEU A 143 13.43 6.14 -10.71
C LEU A 143 12.17 5.29 -10.89
N PRO A 144 12.29 3.97 -11.09
CA PRO A 144 11.14 3.07 -11.19
C PRO A 144 10.50 2.93 -9.80
N TRP A 145 9.21 3.25 -9.70
CA TRP A 145 8.55 3.33 -8.40
C TRP A 145 7.29 2.45 -8.29
N ILE A 146 6.75 2.00 -9.41
CA ILE A 146 5.61 1.10 -9.47
C ILE A 146 5.93 -0.05 -10.39
N SER A 147 5.49 -1.26 -10.05
CA SER A 147 5.56 -2.40 -10.95
C SER A 147 4.16 -2.92 -11.19
N SER A 148 3.85 -3.22 -12.44
CA SER A 148 2.65 -3.94 -12.79
C SER A 148 2.99 -5.37 -13.19
N ARG A 149 2.14 -6.32 -12.80
CA ARG A 149 2.23 -7.70 -13.23
C ARG A 149 1.30 -7.92 -14.40
N GLN A 150 1.73 -8.73 -15.33
CA GLN A 150 0.85 -9.24 -16.37
C GLN A 150 0.15 -10.48 -15.81
N GLN A 151 -1.17 -10.45 -15.77
CA GLN A 151 -1.99 -11.51 -15.17
C GLN A 151 -2.83 -12.19 -16.25
N VAL A 152 -2.80 -13.51 -16.24
CA VAL A 152 -3.62 -14.33 -17.13
C VAL A 152 -5.05 -14.36 -16.61
N VAL A 153 -6.00 -13.92 -17.43
CA VAL A 153 -7.42 -13.81 -17.09
C VAL A 153 -8.24 -14.81 -17.89
N VAL A 154 -9.10 -15.51 -17.17
CA VAL A 154 -10.01 -16.52 -17.71
C VAL A 154 -11.40 -16.36 -17.11
N ARG A 155 -12.40 -17.05 -17.64
CA ARG A 155 -13.68 -17.18 -16.96
C ARG A 155 -13.54 -18.01 -15.69
N THR A 156 -14.36 -17.72 -14.69
CA THR A 156 -14.36 -18.41 -13.39
C THR A 156 -14.66 -19.91 -13.53
N ASP A 157 -15.42 -20.33 -14.55
CA ASP A 157 -15.70 -21.74 -14.86
C ASP A 157 -14.50 -22.48 -15.49
N THR A 158 -13.47 -21.76 -15.94
CA THR A 158 -12.23 -22.29 -16.54
C THR A 158 -11.04 -22.32 -15.57
N SER A 159 -11.28 -22.52 -14.30
CA SER A 159 -10.30 -22.41 -13.18
C SER A 159 -9.15 -23.45 -13.19
N HIS A 160 -9.09 -24.34 -14.16
CA HIS A 160 -8.00 -25.33 -14.31
C HIS A 160 -6.75 -24.80 -15.03
N VAL A 161 -6.77 -23.56 -15.53
CA VAL A 161 -5.59 -22.88 -16.12
C VAL A 161 -4.70 -22.39 -14.97
N LYS A 162 -3.50 -22.96 -14.82
CA LYS A 162 -2.56 -22.65 -13.72
C LYS A 162 -1.13 -22.36 -14.17
N SER A 163 -0.85 -22.59 -15.45
CA SER A 163 0.49 -22.42 -16.03
C SER A 163 0.43 -22.08 -17.51
N LEU A 164 1.57 -21.70 -18.10
CA LEU A 164 1.70 -21.46 -19.53
C LEU A 164 1.36 -22.71 -20.39
N GLN A 165 1.62 -23.90 -19.87
CA GLN A 165 1.31 -25.17 -20.56
C GLN A 165 -0.19 -25.40 -20.73
N ASP A 166 -1.01 -24.88 -19.79
CA ASP A 166 -2.47 -25.01 -19.82
C ASP A 166 -3.13 -24.10 -20.88
N LEU A 167 -2.34 -23.26 -21.55
CA LEU A 167 -2.79 -22.44 -22.68
C LEU A 167 -2.87 -23.22 -24.00
N ALA A 168 -2.39 -24.47 -24.04
CA ALA A 168 -2.60 -25.37 -25.16
C ALA A 168 -4.10 -25.53 -25.47
N TYR A 169 -4.44 -25.52 -26.79
CA TYR A 169 -5.81 -25.59 -27.30
C TYR A 169 -6.72 -24.42 -26.89
N ARG A 170 -6.14 -23.27 -26.48
CA ARG A 170 -6.89 -22.07 -26.12
C ARG A 170 -6.59 -20.90 -27.04
N GLN A 171 -7.57 -20.03 -27.19
CA GLN A 171 -7.44 -18.76 -27.91
C GLN A 171 -7.02 -17.66 -26.93
N VAL A 172 -5.78 -17.20 -27.05
CA VAL A 172 -5.21 -16.11 -26.27
C VAL A 172 -5.28 -14.83 -27.08
N ALA A 173 -6.06 -13.88 -26.61
CA ALA A 173 -6.31 -12.61 -27.31
C ALA A 173 -5.50 -11.47 -26.66
N LEU A 174 -4.59 -10.84 -27.43
CA LEU A 174 -3.71 -9.77 -26.99
C LEU A 174 -3.52 -8.70 -28.06
N LYS A 175 -3.23 -7.47 -27.60
CA LYS A 175 -2.70 -6.42 -28.49
C LYS A 175 -1.23 -6.70 -28.81
N THR A 176 -0.78 -6.28 -29.98
CA THR A 176 0.64 -6.40 -30.37
C THR A 176 1.56 -5.49 -29.54
N SER A 177 1.01 -4.38 -29.00
CA SER A 177 1.70 -3.49 -28.05
C SER A 177 1.75 -4.04 -26.61
N SER A 178 1.07 -5.16 -26.31
CA SER A 178 1.11 -5.76 -24.98
C SER A 178 2.53 -6.19 -24.59
N PRO A 179 2.99 -5.91 -23.35
CA PRO A 179 4.28 -6.40 -22.86
C PRO A 179 4.43 -7.92 -22.97
N SER A 180 3.32 -8.66 -22.88
CA SER A 180 3.30 -10.12 -22.99
C SER A 180 3.26 -10.65 -24.43
N TRP A 181 3.16 -9.78 -25.45
CA TRP A 181 3.01 -10.21 -26.85
C TRP A 181 4.15 -11.09 -27.33
N THR A 182 5.40 -10.65 -27.14
CA THR A 182 6.59 -11.39 -27.60
C THR A 182 6.70 -12.75 -26.90
N THR A 183 6.42 -12.81 -25.60
CA THR A 183 6.42 -14.06 -24.83
C THR A 183 5.34 -15.03 -25.35
N MET A 184 4.14 -14.53 -25.61
CA MET A 184 3.04 -15.37 -26.12
C MET A 184 3.29 -15.78 -27.58
N GLN A 185 3.92 -14.93 -28.39
CA GLN A 185 4.30 -15.28 -29.76
C GLN A 185 5.36 -16.39 -29.78
N HIS A 186 6.35 -16.33 -28.89
CA HIS A 186 7.34 -17.41 -28.73
C HIS A 186 6.67 -18.70 -28.30
N LEU A 187 5.81 -18.65 -27.27
CA LEU A 187 5.07 -19.82 -26.78
C LEU A 187 4.17 -20.44 -27.87
N ALA A 188 3.48 -19.62 -28.67
CA ALA A 188 2.66 -20.10 -29.78
C ALA A 188 3.49 -20.77 -30.89
N SER A 189 4.73 -20.29 -31.12
CA SER A 189 5.65 -20.92 -32.09
C SER A 189 6.15 -22.30 -31.61
N GLU A 190 6.32 -22.48 -30.29
CA GLU A 190 6.70 -23.77 -29.69
C GLU A 190 5.50 -24.70 -29.51
N ASN A 191 4.30 -24.15 -29.35
CA ASN A 191 3.06 -24.89 -29.14
C ASN A 191 2.00 -24.51 -30.21
N PRO A 192 2.03 -25.14 -31.40
CA PRO A 192 1.10 -24.81 -32.50
C PRO A 192 -0.38 -25.03 -32.19
N THR A 193 -0.71 -25.70 -31.07
CA THR A 193 -2.11 -25.90 -30.66
C THR A 193 -2.69 -24.69 -29.94
N MET A 194 -1.86 -23.74 -29.51
CA MET A 194 -2.28 -22.47 -28.92
C MET A 194 -2.64 -21.46 -30.04
N GLY A 195 -3.85 -20.93 -30.00
CA GLY A 195 -4.27 -19.85 -30.88
C GLY A 195 -3.87 -18.49 -30.29
N LEU A 196 -3.01 -17.73 -30.96
CA LEU A 196 -2.71 -16.34 -30.58
C LEU A 196 -3.45 -15.38 -31.51
N ILE A 197 -4.34 -14.55 -30.93
CA ILE A 197 -5.18 -13.60 -31.67
C ILE A 197 -4.64 -12.19 -31.43
N ALA A 198 -4.21 -11.54 -32.52
CA ALA A 198 -3.81 -10.13 -32.50
C ALA A 198 -5.06 -9.24 -32.46
N ILE A 199 -5.23 -8.51 -31.38
CA ILE A 199 -6.33 -7.56 -31.19
C ILE A 199 -5.91 -6.19 -31.75
N PRO A 200 -6.79 -5.49 -32.49
CA PRO A 200 -6.51 -4.13 -32.94
C PRO A 200 -6.20 -3.18 -31.78
N GLU A 201 -5.20 -2.32 -31.95
CA GLU A 201 -4.69 -1.42 -30.90
C GLU A 201 -5.77 -0.46 -30.33
N HIS A 202 -6.74 -0.07 -31.17
CA HIS A 202 -7.86 0.79 -30.76
C HIS A 202 -8.93 0.08 -29.92
N THR A 203 -8.84 -1.24 -29.68
CA THR A 203 -9.81 -1.96 -28.83
C THR A 203 -9.53 -1.67 -27.36
N SER A 204 -10.55 -1.28 -26.59
CA SER A 204 -10.35 -1.04 -25.14
C SER A 204 -10.13 -2.35 -24.37
N SER A 205 -9.44 -2.27 -23.23
CA SER A 205 -9.21 -3.42 -22.36
C SER A 205 -10.52 -4.01 -21.84
N GLU A 206 -11.51 -3.17 -21.53
CA GLU A 206 -12.84 -3.59 -21.11
C GLU A 206 -13.56 -4.40 -22.20
N SER A 207 -13.40 -4.00 -23.49
CA SER A 207 -13.97 -4.73 -24.62
C SER A 207 -13.32 -6.12 -24.76
N ILE A 208 -12.01 -6.23 -24.57
CA ILE A 208 -11.31 -7.51 -24.59
C ILE A 208 -11.81 -8.40 -23.45
N MET A 209 -11.93 -7.86 -22.22
CA MET A 209 -12.47 -8.58 -21.07
C MET A 209 -13.91 -9.06 -21.29
N SER A 210 -14.78 -8.21 -21.87
CA SER A 210 -16.15 -8.58 -22.20
C SER A 210 -16.23 -9.76 -23.17
N ARG A 211 -15.30 -9.84 -24.13
CA ARG A 211 -15.22 -10.95 -25.09
C ARG A 211 -14.66 -12.23 -24.45
N VAL A 212 -13.81 -12.14 -23.43
CA VAL A 212 -13.43 -13.30 -22.60
C VAL A 212 -14.62 -13.76 -21.76
N SER A 213 -15.36 -12.83 -21.16
CA SER A 213 -16.57 -13.13 -20.38
C SER A 213 -17.63 -13.83 -21.21
N SER A 214 -17.87 -13.39 -22.45
CA SER A 214 -18.83 -13.99 -23.38
C SER A 214 -18.34 -15.33 -23.98
N GLY A 215 -17.08 -15.71 -23.82
CA GLY A 215 -16.50 -16.93 -24.38
C GLY A 215 -16.07 -16.81 -25.85
N GLU A 216 -16.03 -15.61 -26.43
CA GLU A 216 -15.45 -15.36 -27.75
C GLU A 216 -13.94 -15.61 -27.75
N TYR A 217 -13.26 -15.26 -26.64
CA TYR A 217 -11.88 -15.64 -26.35
C TYR A 217 -11.82 -16.48 -25.11
N ASP A 218 -10.85 -17.41 -25.05
CA ASP A 218 -10.66 -18.25 -23.85
C ASP A 218 -9.88 -17.53 -22.77
N VAL A 219 -8.86 -16.76 -23.18
CA VAL A 219 -7.84 -16.17 -22.31
C VAL A 219 -7.45 -14.79 -22.83
N THR A 220 -7.20 -13.89 -21.91
CA THR A 220 -6.42 -12.65 -22.18
C THR A 220 -5.38 -12.44 -21.09
N ILE A 221 -4.47 -11.51 -21.33
CA ILE A 221 -3.48 -11.08 -20.35
C ILE A 221 -3.65 -9.58 -20.14
N ALA A 222 -3.77 -9.18 -18.88
CA ALA A 222 -3.97 -7.79 -18.54
C ALA A 222 -3.13 -7.37 -17.34
N ASP A 223 -2.99 -6.08 -17.23
CA ASP A 223 -2.25 -5.43 -16.16
C ASP A 223 -2.95 -5.58 -14.80
N SER A 224 -2.19 -5.92 -13.76
CA SER A 224 -2.71 -6.10 -12.41
C SER A 224 -3.42 -4.87 -11.84
N ASP A 225 -3.00 -3.66 -12.23
CA ASP A 225 -3.62 -2.43 -11.72
C ASP A 225 -4.97 -2.16 -12.37
N PHE A 226 -5.11 -2.52 -13.65
CA PHE A 226 -6.40 -2.52 -14.34
C PHE A 226 -7.34 -3.57 -13.71
N LEU A 227 -6.85 -4.79 -13.48
CA LEU A 227 -7.66 -5.90 -12.97
C LEU A 227 -8.15 -5.68 -11.54
N LYS A 228 -7.38 -5.03 -10.67
CA LYS A 228 -7.81 -4.62 -9.31
C LYS A 228 -9.08 -3.77 -9.31
N GLN A 229 -9.28 -2.98 -10.38
CA GLN A 229 -10.46 -2.12 -10.51
C GLN A 229 -11.60 -2.81 -11.24
N TYR A 230 -11.28 -3.63 -12.24
CA TYR A 230 -12.26 -4.23 -13.13
C TYR A 230 -12.93 -5.46 -12.53
N LEU A 231 -12.16 -6.41 -11.99
CA LEU A 231 -12.67 -7.70 -11.50
C LEU A 231 -13.69 -7.63 -10.35
N PRO A 232 -13.64 -6.65 -9.41
CA PRO A 232 -14.66 -6.57 -8.37
C PRO A 232 -16.11 -6.39 -8.88
N GLN A 233 -16.27 -5.89 -10.11
CA GLN A 233 -17.56 -5.70 -10.75
C GLN A 233 -17.89 -6.81 -11.75
N HIS A 234 -16.96 -7.74 -12.00
CA HIS A 234 -17.04 -8.81 -12.99
C HIS A 234 -16.70 -10.18 -12.40
N PRO A 235 -17.59 -10.74 -11.53
CA PRO A 235 -17.33 -12.00 -10.82
C PRO A 235 -17.27 -13.24 -11.74
N GLU A 236 -17.69 -13.10 -12.99
CA GLU A 236 -17.58 -14.13 -14.04
C GLU A 236 -16.15 -14.31 -14.56
N LEU A 237 -15.22 -13.38 -14.25
CA LEU A 237 -13.81 -13.42 -14.61
C LEU A 237 -12.93 -13.62 -13.38
N THR A 238 -11.78 -14.26 -13.57
CA THR A 238 -10.79 -14.47 -12.52
C THR A 238 -9.38 -14.43 -13.07
N VAL A 239 -8.42 -14.07 -12.21
CA VAL A 239 -6.99 -14.25 -12.50
C VAL A 239 -6.65 -15.72 -12.32
N ALA A 240 -6.14 -16.36 -13.36
CA ALA A 240 -5.67 -17.73 -13.31
C ALA A 240 -4.31 -17.84 -12.61
N TYR A 241 -3.35 -17.01 -13.04
CA TYR A 241 -2.02 -16.89 -12.43
C TYR A 241 -1.31 -15.61 -12.93
N ASP A 242 -0.25 -15.23 -12.22
CA ASP A 242 0.65 -14.15 -12.61
C ASP A 242 1.69 -14.67 -13.61
N LEU A 243 1.94 -13.93 -14.70
CA LEU A 243 3.12 -14.18 -15.52
C LEU A 243 4.37 -13.72 -14.77
N GLU A 244 5.46 -14.47 -14.92
CA GLU A 244 6.74 -14.11 -14.33
C GLU A 244 7.26 -12.78 -14.92
N GLY A 245 7.81 -11.92 -14.05
CA GLY A 245 8.39 -10.65 -14.42
C GLY A 245 7.37 -9.50 -14.44
N GLY A 246 7.27 -8.75 -13.34
CA GLY A 246 6.59 -7.45 -13.34
C GLY A 246 7.44 -6.41 -14.06
N GLU A 247 6.83 -5.61 -14.92
CA GLU A 247 7.53 -4.48 -15.55
C GLU A 247 7.57 -3.28 -14.61
N ALA A 248 8.78 -2.83 -14.28
CA ALA A 248 8.98 -1.61 -13.49
C ALA A 248 8.72 -0.38 -14.36
N ARG A 249 7.86 0.52 -13.88
CA ARG A 249 7.45 1.74 -14.57
C ARG A 249 8.14 2.96 -13.99
N SER A 250 8.57 3.82 -14.91
CA SER A 250 9.15 5.15 -14.64
C SER A 250 8.36 6.19 -15.42
N TRP A 251 8.29 7.39 -14.91
CA TRP A 251 7.79 8.52 -15.68
C TRP A 251 8.89 9.05 -16.60
N ALA A 252 8.52 9.56 -17.78
CA ALA A 252 9.46 10.17 -18.69
C ALA A 252 9.24 11.69 -18.73
N VAL A 253 10.32 12.45 -18.71
CA VAL A 253 10.33 13.92 -18.85
C VAL A 253 11.24 14.31 -20.02
N ASN A 254 11.11 15.54 -20.51
CA ASN A 254 11.94 16.02 -21.60
C ASN A 254 13.44 15.88 -21.24
N LYS A 255 14.27 15.56 -22.25
CA LYS A 255 15.72 15.35 -22.08
C LYS A 255 16.44 16.55 -21.46
N GLN A 256 15.89 17.75 -21.57
CA GLN A 256 16.47 18.99 -21.03
C GLN A 256 15.89 19.35 -19.66
N ALA A 257 14.91 18.59 -19.12
CA ALA A 257 14.21 18.88 -17.86
C ALA A 257 14.84 18.14 -16.67
N GLU A 258 16.13 18.35 -16.42
CA GLU A 258 16.87 17.69 -15.33
C GLU A 258 16.36 18.08 -13.94
N LYS A 259 15.97 19.34 -13.73
CA LYS A 259 15.42 19.79 -12.45
C LYS A 259 14.07 19.11 -12.15
N LEU A 260 13.23 18.99 -13.16
CA LEU A 260 11.94 18.29 -13.04
C LEU A 260 12.13 16.80 -12.74
N GLN A 261 13.05 16.11 -13.43
CA GLN A 261 13.39 14.72 -13.15
C GLN A 261 13.88 14.56 -11.70
N ASN A 262 14.78 15.44 -11.26
CA ASN A 262 15.30 15.40 -9.91
C ASN A 262 14.22 15.67 -8.85
N ALA A 263 13.30 16.60 -9.10
CA ALA A 263 12.17 16.87 -8.22
C ALA A 263 11.24 15.65 -8.12
N PHE A 264 10.92 15.01 -9.25
CA PHE A 264 10.16 13.76 -9.22
C PHE A 264 10.89 12.65 -8.48
N ASN A 265 12.20 12.47 -8.68
CA ASN A 265 12.97 11.44 -7.99
C ASN A 265 13.00 11.65 -6.47
N GLN A 266 13.13 12.89 -6.01
CA GLN A 266 13.06 13.24 -4.59
C GLN A 266 11.66 12.96 -4.03
N PHE A 267 10.63 13.40 -4.73
CA PHE A 267 9.25 13.18 -4.38
C PHE A 267 8.89 11.69 -4.33
N LEU A 268 9.28 10.91 -5.35
CA LEU A 268 9.03 9.48 -5.41
C LEU A 268 9.77 8.74 -4.28
N ASN A 269 11.04 9.06 -4.00
CA ASN A 269 11.76 8.49 -2.87
C ASN A 269 11.04 8.71 -1.53
N LYS A 270 10.37 9.85 -1.37
CA LYS A 270 9.65 10.23 -0.15
C LYS A 270 8.29 9.52 -0.02
N HIS A 271 7.59 9.29 -1.15
CA HIS A 271 6.17 8.94 -1.13
C HIS A 271 5.82 7.55 -1.71
N HIS A 272 6.73 6.87 -2.42
CA HIS A 272 6.40 5.62 -3.14
C HIS A 272 5.83 4.50 -2.25
N LEU A 273 6.31 4.35 -1.01
CA LEU A 273 5.83 3.32 -0.10
C LEU A 273 4.40 3.57 0.37
N GLU A 274 4.00 4.84 0.50
CA GLU A 274 2.68 5.22 1.00
C GLU A 274 1.54 4.76 0.09
N PHE A 275 1.78 4.72 -1.22
CA PHE A 275 0.80 4.29 -2.22
C PHE A 275 0.78 2.78 -2.47
N ASN A 276 1.78 2.03 -1.97
CA ASN A 276 1.87 0.58 -2.13
C ASN A 276 1.32 -0.21 -0.93
N ILE A 277 0.67 0.47 0.04
CA ILE A 277 0.18 -0.16 1.28
C ILE A 277 -1.04 -1.06 1.04
N ALA A 278 -1.92 -0.70 0.12
CA ALA A 278 -3.13 -1.45 -0.14
C ALA A 278 -2.84 -2.68 -1.01
N GLN A 279 -2.85 -3.86 -0.38
CA GLN A 279 -2.76 -5.14 -1.08
C GLN A 279 -4.13 -5.82 -1.07
N VAL A 280 -4.62 -6.22 -2.24
CA VAL A 280 -5.92 -6.89 -2.41
C VAL A 280 -5.72 -8.40 -2.50
N TYR A 281 -6.33 -9.13 -1.56
CA TYR A 281 -6.42 -10.59 -1.58
C TYR A 281 -7.83 -11.01 -1.20
N LEU A 282 -8.36 -11.98 -1.91
CA LEU A 282 -9.71 -12.52 -1.68
C LEU A 282 -9.68 -13.99 -1.25
N ASP A 283 -8.55 -14.44 -0.73
CA ASP A 283 -8.27 -15.82 -0.37
C ASP A 283 -8.79 -16.19 1.02
N ASP A 284 -9.05 -17.48 1.26
CA ASP A 284 -9.39 -18.03 2.57
C ASP A 284 -8.12 -18.46 3.34
N LEU A 285 -8.28 -19.00 4.53
CA LEU A 285 -7.24 -19.28 5.52
C LEU A 285 -5.97 -19.96 4.99
N PRO A 286 -5.99 -20.98 4.12
CA PRO A 286 -4.77 -21.62 3.64
C PRO A 286 -3.79 -20.65 2.96
N ALA A 287 -4.29 -19.79 2.09
CA ALA A 287 -3.45 -18.80 1.42
C ALA A 287 -3.01 -17.68 2.37
N ILE A 288 -3.85 -17.34 3.39
CA ILE A 288 -3.46 -16.42 4.46
C ILE A 288 -2.28 -16.99 5.27
N GLU A 289 -2.32 -18.29 5.60
CA GLU A 289 -1.25 -18.98 6.30
C GLU A 289 0.02 -19.13 5.45
N GLU A 290 -0.11 -19.32 4.15
CA GLU A 290 1.01 -19.35 3.21
C GLU A 290 1.72 -18.00 3.14
N ARG A 291 0.99 -16.89 2.98
CA ARG A 291 1.58 -15.54 2.96
C ARG A 291 2.04 -15.05 4.35
N LYS A 292 1.73 -15.77 5.44
CA LYS A 292 2.12 -15.45 6.83
C LYS A 292 1.62 -14.08 7.34
N ILE A 293 0.57 -13.54 6.75
CA ILE A 293 0.01 -12.22 7.10
C ILE A 293 -1.50 -12.34 7.20
N LEU A 294 -2.05 -11.97 8.36
CA LEU A 294 -3.47 -11.76 8.59
C LEU A 294 -3.76 -10.26 8.63
N ARG A 295 -4.61 -9.76 7.73
CA ARG A 295 -4.97 -8.33 7.66
C ARG A 295 -6.22 -8.06 8.47
N LEU A 296 -6.03 -7.31 9.55
CA LEU A 296 -7.06 -6.93 10.51
C LEU A 296 -7.65 -5.57 10.16
N ILE A 297 -8.92 -5.52 9.80
CA ILE A 297 -9.66 -4.27 9.63
C ILE A 297 -10.21 -3.84 10.98
N THR A 298 -9.91 -2.60 11.36
CA THR A 298 -10.42 -1.99 12.59
C THR A 298 -10.45 -0.47 12.44
N TYR A 299 -10.88 0.26 13.45
CA TYR A 299 -10.77 1.71 13.51
C TYR A 299 -10.15 2.16 14.83
N ASN A 300 -9.56 3.35 14.80
CA ASN A 300 -8.84 3.89 15.94
C ASN A 300 -9.80 4.24 17.08
N ASN A 301 -9.73 3.50 18.17
CA ASN A 301 -10.37 3.83 19.44
C ASN A 301 -9.69 3.11 20.62
N PRO A 302 -9.86 3.59 21.87
CA PRO A 302 -9.17 3.06 23.03
C PRO A 302 -9.41 1.57 23.34
N ASN A 303 -10.53 1.01 22.90
CA ASN A 303 -10.86 -0.39 23.17
C ASN A 303 -10.35 -1.34 22.08
N ASN A 304 -10.38 -0.90 20.81
CA ASN A 304 -10.12 -1.77 19.69
C ASN A 304 -8.66 -1.75 19.26
N TYR A 305 -8.15 -0.54 18.98
CA TYR A 305 -6.81 -0.33 18.46
C TYR A 305 -6.37 1.12 18.67
N TYR A 306 -5.27 1.32 19.35
CA TYR A 306 -4.67 2.63 19.58
C TYR A 306 -3.16 2.53 19.74
N PHE A 307 -2.49 3.66 19.55
CA PHE A 307 -1.04 3.78 19.69
C PHE A 307 -0.67 4.49 20.99
N SER A 308 0.20 3.90 21.80
CA SER A 308 0.75 4.50 23.02
C SER A 308 2.14 3.93 23.30
N ASP A 309 3.04 4.78 23.81
CA ASP A 309 4.41 4.39 24.19
C ASP A 309 5.15 3.63 23.07
N GLY A 310 4.98 4.08 21.82
CA GLY A 310 5.59 3.47 20.65
C GLY A 310 4.99 2.11 20.24
N ARG A 311 3.91 1.64 20.87
CA ARG A 311 3.29 0.34 20.60
C ARG A 311 1.82 0.47 20.28
N PHE A 312 1.33 -0.53 19.57
CA PHE A 312 -0.09 -0.70 19.33
C PHE A 312 -0.74 -1.55 20.42
N HIS A 313 -1.89 -1.11 20.87
CA HIS A 313 -2.70 -1.67 21.95
C HIS A 313 -4.16 -1.80 21.53
N GLY A 314 -4.93 -2.56 22.28
CA GLY A 314 -6.36 -2.70 22.11
C GLY A 314 -6.81 -4.14 22.39
N PHE A 315 -8.01 -4.29 22.92
CA PHE A 315 -8.54 -5.61 23.28
C PHE A 315 -8.61 -6.54 22.07
N GLU A 316 -9.23 -6.08 21.01
CA GLU A 316 -9.41 -6.88 19.79
C GLU A 316 -8.11 -7.08 19.02
N TYR A 317 -7.26 -6.07 18.98
CA TYR A 317 -5.94 -6.18 18.35
C TYR A 317 -5.10 -7.27 19.05
N GLU A 318 -5.01 -7.26 20.38
CA GLU A 318 -4.23 -8.27 21.09
C GLU A 318 -4.88 -9.67 21.01
N LEU A 319 -6.21 -9.74 20.94
CA LEU A 319 -6.94 -11.01 20.71
C LEU A 319 -6.56 -11.62 19.35
N ILE A 320 -6.66 -10.84 18.28
CA ILE A 320 -6.32 -11.28 16.92
C ILE A 320 -4.81 -11.52 16.77
N ARG A 321 -3.98 -10.70 17.41
CA ARG A 321 -2.52 -10.91 17.41
C ARG A 321 -2.13 -12.27 18.02
N LYS A 322 -2.83 -12.72 19.05
CA LYS A 322 -2.60 -14.07 19.59
C LYS A 322 -3.02 -15.15 18.60
N PHE A 323 -4.19 -15.05 17.97
CA PHE A 323 -4.64 -15.98 16.93
C PHE A 323 -3.62 -16.12 15.79
N ALA A 324 -3.15 -14.99 15.27
CA ALA A 324 -2.15 -14.97 14.22
C ALA A 324 -0.81 -15.57 14.66
N ARG A 325 -0.32 -15.21 15.85
CA ARG A 325 0.93 -15.74 16.39
C ARG A 325 0.90 -17.25 16.60
N ASP A 326 -0.21 -17.79 17.11
CA ASP A 326 -0.36 -19.23 17.34
C ASP A 326 -0.31 -20.03 16.03
N ARG A 327 -0.62 -19.35 14.88
CA ARG A 327 -0.52 -19.87 13.50
C ARG A 327 0.72 -19.40 12.74
N LYS A 328 1.71 -18.83 13.45
CA LYS A 328 2.96 -18.31 12.86
C LYS A 328 2.72 -17.24 11.79
N MET A 329 1.66 -16.46 11.95
CA MET A 329 1.35 -15.30 11.12
C MET A 329 1.61 -14.00 11.89
N ARG A 330 1.87 -12.91 11.17
CA ARG A 330 1.83 -11.54 11.70
C ARG A 330 0.48 -10.90 11.40
N VAL A 331 0.16 -9.85 12.16
CA VAL A 331 -1.03 -9.03 11.91
C VAL A 331 -0.60 -7.75 11.20
N ASP A 332 -1.21 -7.48 10.05
CA ASP A 332 -1.17 -6.17 9.38
C ASP A 332 -2.51 -5.46 9.61
N VAL A 333 -2.47 -4.24 10.15
CA VAL A 333 -3.70 -3.53 10.53
C VAL A 333 -4.13 -2.60 9.42
N VAL A 334 -5.39 -2.72 9.00
CA VAL A 334 -6.05 -1.86 8.03
C VAL A 334 -7.02 -0.94 8.78
N LEU A 335 -6.65 0.33 8.91
CA LEU A 335 -7.51 1.30 9.58
C LEU A 335 -8.59 1.81 8.64
N ALA A 336 -9.83 1.64 9.06
CA ALA A 336 -10.99 2.26 8.44
C ALA A 336 -11.21 3.65 9.05
N SER A 337 -11.66 4.61 8.23
CA SER A 337 -12.06 5.95 8.67
C SER A 337 -13.44 5.93 9.33
N SER A 338 -14.28 4.92 9.00
CA SER A 338 -15.63 4.81 9.48
C SER A 338 -16.12 3.36 9.58
N TYR A 339 -17.27 3.17 10.22
CA TYR A 339 -17.92 1.86 10.35
C TYR A 339 -18.27 1.25 8.97
N ASN A 340 -18.86 2.02 8.07
CA ASN A 340 -19.24 1.55 6.73
C ASN A 340 -18.02 1.23 5.87
N GLU A 341 -16.91 1.90 6.09
CA GLU A 341 -15.67 1.62 5.38
C GLU A 341 -15.11 0.25 5.73
N THR A 342 -15.28 -0.23 6.99
CA THR A 342 -14.81 -1.57 7.38
C THR A 342 -15.39 -2.67 6.48
N GLN A 343 -16.69 -2.57 6.17
CA GLN A 343 -17.35 -3.50 5.26
C GLN A 343 -16.79 -3.40 3.83
N LYS A 344 -16.61 -2.19 3.32
CA LYS A 344 -16.07 -1.95 1.97
C LYS A 344 -14.66 -2.52 1.83
N LEU A 345 -13.79 -2.26 2.80
CA LEU A 345 -12.41 -2.78 2.81
C LEU A 345 -12.38 -4.32 2.82
N LEU A 346 -13.25 -4.95 3.63
CA LEU A 346 -13.34 -6.42 3.68
C LEU A 346 -13.78 -7.00 2.32
N LEU A 347 -14.84 -6.45 1.74
CA LEU A 347 -15.41 -6.95 0.48
C LEU A 347 -14.49 -6.69 -0.72
N ARG A 348 -13.71 -5.60 -0.70
CA ARG A 348 -12.67 -5.32 -1.69
C ARG A 348 -11.41 -6.18 -1.54
N GLY A 349 -11.33 -7.00 -0.48
CA GLY A 349 -10.16 -7.82 -0.22
C GLY A 349 -8.94 -7.04 0.29
N GLU A 350 -9.13 -5.85 0.83
CA GLU A 350 -8.06 -5.05 1.45
C GLU A 350 -7.74 -5.51 2.88
N GLY A 351 -8.61 -6.35 3.47
CA GLY A 351 -8.42 -7.02 4.73
C GLY A 351 -9.06 -8.41 4.75
N ASP A 352 -8.80 -9.19 5.79
CA ASP A 352 -9.24 -10.57 5.93
C ASP A 352 -10.29 -10.73 7.03
N VAL A 353 -10.19 -9.95 8.11
CA VAL A 353 -11.08 -10.00 9.26
C VAL A 353 -11.35 -8.61 9.80
N ILE A 354 -12.61 -8.33 10.15
CA ILE A 354 -12.98 -7.12 10.88
C ILE A 354 -13.06 -7.44 12.37
N ALA A 355 -12.34 -6.67 13.19
CA ALA A 355 -12.48 -6.64 14.64
C ALA A 355 -12.61 -5.17 15.08
N ALA A 356 -13.84 -4.74 15.30
CA ALA A 356 -14.23 -3.36 15.51
C ALA A 356 -15.40 -3.22 16.51
N ALA A 357 -15.48 -4.10 17.49
CA ALA A 357 -16.53 -4.21 18.51
C ALA A 357 -17.94 -4.24 17.90
N LEU A 358 -18.12 -5.02 16.83
CA LEU A 358 -19.35 -5.06 16.06
C LEU A 358 -20.37 -6.02 16.68
N PRO A 359 -21.61 -5.57 16.95
CA PRO A 359 -22.72 -6.50 17.18
C PRO A 359 -22.89 -7.45 15.97
N ARG A 360 -23.19 -8.73 16.24
CA ARG A 360 -23.29 -9.76 15.18
C ARG A 360 -24.38 -9.51 14.11
N ASN A 361 -25.27 -8.54 14.36
CA ASN A 361 -26.31 -8.10 13.44
C ASN A 361 -25.99 -6.76 12.72
N SER A 362 -24.75 -6.30 12.79
CA SER A 362 -24.34 -4.99 12.31
C SER A 362 -24.45 -4.81 10.80
N TYR A 363 -24.24 -5.88 10.03
CA TYR A 363 -24.32 -5.83 8.57
C TYR A 363 -25.55 -6.61 8.08
N SER A 364 -26.29 -6.00 7.16
CA SER A 364 -27.38 -6.66 6.44
C SER A 364 -26.86 -7.30 5.16
N GLY A 365 -27.29 -8.53 4.87
CA GLY A 365 -26.96 -9.23 3.64
C GLY A 365 -26.13 -10.50 3.84
N SER A 366 -25.94 -11.27 2.77
CA SER A 366 -25.31 -12.58 2.78
C SER A 366 -23.79 -12.57 2.56
N SER A 367 -23.21 -11.41 2.27
CA SER A 367 -21.80 -11.28 1.86
C SER A 367 -20.81 -11.35 3.02
N ILE A 368 -21.27 -11.13 4.28
CA ILE A 368 -20.45 -11.12 5.49
C ILE A 368 -21.05 -12.09 6.51
N ARG A 369 -20.19 -12.80 7.21
CA ARG A 369 -20.55 -13.68 8.33
C ARG A 369 -19.76 -13.33 9.57
N PHE A 370 -20.39 -13.53 10.73
CA PHE A 370 -19.79 -13.29 12.03
C PHE A 370 -19.37 -14.60 12.71
N SER A 371 -18.25 -14.54 13.41
CA SER A 371 -17.81 -15.60 14.32
C SER A 371 -18.77 -15.79 15.49
N GLU A 372 -18.49 -16.80 16.33
CA GLU A 372 -19.03 -16.89 17.70
C GLU A 372 -18.72 -15.60 18.47
N ALA A 373 -19.55 -15.32 19.47
CA ALA A 373 -19.41 -14.10 20.26
C ALA A 373 -18.17 -14.18 21.18
N TYR A 374 -17.29 -13.21 21.05
CA TYR A 374 -16.14 -13.06 21.94
C TYR A 374 -16.36 -12.03 23.04
N ASN A 375 -17.38 -11.18 22.95
CA ASN A 375 -17.70 -10.13 23.91
C ASN A 375 -19.18 -9.76 23.82
N TYR A 376 -19.66 -9.04 24.85
CA TYR A 376 -21.04 -8.56 24.94
C TYR A 376 -21.06 -7.12 25.44
N SER A 377 -21.94 -6.28 24.90
CA SER A 377 -22.18 -4.93 25.42
C SER A 377 -23.60 -4.46 25.13
N SER A 378 -24.15 -3.66 26.03
CA SER A 378 -25.46 -3.02 25.85
C SER A 378 -25.31 -1.64 25.21
N PRO A 379 -26.21 -1.23 24.29
CA PRO A 379 -26.35 0.16 23.93
C PRO A 379 -26.90 0.94 25.12
N VAL A 380 -26.19 1.96 25.59
CA VAL A 380 -26.58 2.78 26.73
C VAL A 380 -26.86 4.21 26.30
N VAL A 381 -27.96 4.77 26.79
CA VAL A 381 -28.33 6.17 26.60
C VAL A 381 -27.45 7.03 27.50
N ILE A 382 -26.83 8.05 26.92
CA ILE A 382 -25.97 9.01 27.62
C ILE A 382 -26.62 10.39 27.61
N GLY A 383 -26.70 11.02 28.79
CA GLY A 383 -27.19 12.39 28.96
C GLY A 383 -26.31 13.16 29.95
N ARG A 384 -26.61 14.45 30.14
CA ARG A 384 -25.84 15.32 31.05
C ARG A 384 -26.01 14.87 32.51
N LYS A 385 -24.94 14.95 33.31
CA LYS A 385 -25.00 14.66 34.76
C LYS A 385 -25.96 15.59 35.51
N LYS A 386 -26.05 16.85 35.09
CA LYS A 386 -26.89 17.88 35.75
C LYS A 386 -28.39 17.72 35.52
N ASP A 387 -28.79 16.97 34.47
CA ASP A 387 -30.21 16.77 34.16
C ASP A 387 -30.81 15.66 35.03
N SER A 388 -32.14 15.64 35.12
CA SER A 388 -32.84 14.55 35.82
C SER A 388 -32.53 13.18 35.20
N PRO A 389 -32.33 12.12 36.03
CA PRO A 389 -32.14 10.77 35.52
C PRO A 389 -33.30 10.29 34.65
N LEU A 390 -33.01 9.59 33.59
CA LEU A 390 -33.99 8.88 32.77
C LEU A 390 -33.96 7.40 33.20
N LEU A 391 -35.13 6.78 33.32
CA LEU A 391 -35.27 5.43 33.86
C LEU A 391 -35.54 4.39 32.78
N ASP A 392 -36.27 4.75 31.74
CA ASP A 392 -36.61 3.83 30.66
C ASP A 392 -36.87 4.56 29.32
N VAL A 393 -37.24 3.79 28.29
CA VAL A 393 -37.45 4.29 26.93
C VAL A 393 -38.57 5.35 26.81
N ARG A 394 -39.52 5.39 27.74
CA ARG A 394 -40.63 6.39 27.72
C ARG A 394 -40.11 7.79 28.06
N ASP A 395 -39.02 7.87 28.84
CA ASP A 395 -38.38 9.15 29.19
C ASP A 395 -37.64 9.80 28.00
N LEU A 396 -37.56 9.10 26.85
CA LEU A 396 -37.02 9.66 25.61
C LEU A 396 -37.99 10.66 24.95
N ALA A 397 -39.27 10.63 25.32
CA ALA A 397 -40.29 11.50 24.72
C ALA A 397 -39.89 12.98 24.79
N GLY A 398 -40.01 13.69 23.66
CA GLY A 398 -39.65 15.09 23.51
C GLY A 398 -38.14 15.41 23.53
N ARG A 399 -37.23 14.40 23.53
CA ARG A 399 -35.79 14.57 23.56
C ARG A 399 -35.20 14.55 22.15
N ARG A 400 -34.05 15.23 21.98
CA ARG A 400 -33.25 15.24 20.77
C ARG A 400 -32.04 14.33 20.97
N ILE A 401 -31.99 13.22 20.24
CA ILE A 401 -30.98 12.19 20.33
C ILE A 401 -30.07 12.27 19.10
N ILE A 402 -28.80 12.60 19.30
CA ILE A 402 -27.82 12.64 18.21
C ILE A 402 -27.08 11.32 18.08
N LEU A 403 -26.91 10.84 16.85
CA LEU A 403 -26.11 9.68 16.46
C LEU A 403 -25.39 9.94 15.16
N SER A 404 -24.23 9.33 14.95
CA SER A 404 -23.66 9.21 13.60
C SER A 404 -24.58 8.39 12.69
N ALA A 405 -24.65 8.74 11.41
CA ALA A 405 -25.39 7.98 10.38
C ALA A 405 -24.98 6.50 10.33
N GLU A 406 -23.75 6.21 10.73
CA GLU A 406 -23.16 4.87 10.77
C GLU A 406 -23.35 4.14 12.12
N SER A 407 -24.07 4.73 13.06
CA SER A 407 -24.29 4.12 14.37
C SER A 407 -25.07 2.80 14.26
N PRO A 408 -24.54 1.68 14.80
CA PRO A 408 -25.25 0.40 14.78
C PRO A 408 -26.55 0.42 15.63
N TYR A 409 -26.78 1.49 16.40
CA TYR A 409 -27.94 1.64 17.28
C TYR A 409 -29.07 2.44 16.64
N LEU A 410 -28.84 3.05 15.48
CA LEU A 410 -29.85 3.85 14.77
C LEU A 410 -31.10 3.04 14.39
N PRO A 411 -31.02 1.80 13.86
CA PRO A 411 -32.19 0.99 13.59
C PRO A 411 -33.04 0.70 14.84
N GLN A 412 -32.38 0.48 16.00
CA GLN A 412 -33.06 0.23 17.26
C GLN A 412 -33.83 1.45 17.77
N LEU A 413 -33.25 2.66 17.69
CA LEU A 413 -33.94 3.89 18.06
C LEU A 413 -35.14 4.17 17.14
N ARG A 414 -34.99 3.94 15.83
CA ARG A 414 -36.11 4.04 14.89
C ARG A 414 -37.22 3.09 15.26
N ALA A 415 -36.92 1.84 15.57
CA ALA A 415 -37.92 0.87 16.01
C ALA A 415 -38.62 1.25 17.33
N ILE A 416 -37.95 1.92 18.26
CA ILE A 416 -38.56 2.45 19.49
C ILE A 416 -39.50 3.60 19.15
N ARG A 417 -39.11 4.54 18.30
CA ARG A 417 -39.95 5.64 17.84
C ARG A 417 -41.21 5.13 17.09
N ASP A 418 -41.05 4.14 16.23
CA ASP A 418 -42.16 3.53 15.46
C ASP A 418 -43.17 2.80 16.37
N ARG A 419 -42.82 2.47 17.62
CA ARG A 419 -43.73 1.95 18.65
C ARG A 419 -44.51 3.04 19.37
N GLY A 420 -44.42 4.31 18.95
CA GLY A 420 -45.22 5.42 19.43
C GLY A 420 -44.60 6.28 20.52
N ILE A 421 -43.28 6.18 20.76
CA ILE A 421 -42.57 7.11 21.64
C ILE A 421 -42.04 8.25 20.76
N ASP A 422 -42.58 9.44 20.92
CA ASP A 422 -42.23 10.60 20.11
C ASP A 422 -40.96 11.28 20.61
N PHE A 423 -39.83 11.17 19.86
CA PHE A 423 -38.58 11.85 20.06
C PHE A 423 -37.82 12.10 18.74
N ASP A 424 -36.96 13.10 18.73
CA ASP A 424 -36.19 13.46 17.55
C ASP A 424 -34.88 12.64 17.46
N ILE A 425 -34.67 11.98 16.31
CA ILE A 425 -33.40 11.36 15.97
C ILE A 425 -32.67 12.31 15.03
N VAL A 426 -31.59 12.92 15.52
CA VAL A 426 -30.69 13.74 14.71
C VAL A 426 -29.55 12.86 14.21
N VAL A 427 -29.47 12.71 12.89
CA VAL A 427 -28.44 11.89 12.26
C VAL A 427 -27.32 12.79 11.76
N ASP A 428 -26.11 12.59 12.28
CA ASP A 428 -24.92 13.23 11.75
C ASP A 428 -24.41 12.46 10.54
N GLU A 429 -24.47 13.09 9.36
CA GLU A 429 -24.00 12.51 8.09
C GLU A 429 -22.50 12.65 7.87
N HIS A 430 -21.79 13.39 8.74
CA HIS A 430 -20.37 13.70 8.59
C HIS A 430 -19.46 12.77 9.39
N ALA A 431 -20.01 11.69 9.94
CA ALA A 431 -19.27 10.68 10.73
C ALA A 431 -18.43 11.25 11.88
N MET A 432 -19.04 12.17 12.67
CA MET A 432 -18.42 12.71 13.88
C MET A 432 -17.98 11.59 14.81
N ASP A 433 -16.83 11.77 15.43
CA ASP A 433 -16.38 10.83 16.46
C ASP A 433 -17.24 10.96 17.75
N THR A 434 -17.17 9.92 18.56
CA THR A 434 -17.97 9.85 19.79
C THR A 434 -17.64 10.97 20.77
N ASP A 435 -16.38 11.42 20.83
CA ASP A 435 -15.94 12.46 21.76
C ASP A 435 -16.54 13.82 21.38
N THR A 436 -16.63 14.11 20.07
CA THR A 436 -17.33 15.29 19.55
C THR A 436 -18.82 15.23 19.88
N ILE A 437 -19.49 14.09 19.65
CA ILE A 437 -20.90 13.91 19.98
C ILE A 437 -21.16 14.09 21.48
N LEU A 438 -20.30 13.50 22.34
CA LEU A 438 -20.42 13.66 23.79
C LEU A 438 -20.23 15.12 24.24
N SER A 439 -19.30 15.84 23.59
CA SER A 439 -19.11 17.29 23.85
C SER A 439 -20.36 18.11 23.49
N MET A 440 -21.05 17.77 22.38
CA MET A 440 -22.29 18.43 21.98
C MET A 440 -23.44 18.15 22.96
N VAL A 441 -23.53 16.91 23.47
CA VAL A 441 -24.52 16.56 24.52
C VAL A 441 -24.18 17.31 25.81
N ALA A 442 -22.91 17.31 26.23
CA ALA A 442 -22.45 18.03 27.40
C ALA A 442 -22.73 19.53 27.32
N GLY A 443 -22.53 20.14 26.17
CA GLY A 443 -22.82 21.55 25.88
C GLY A 443 -24.32 21.88 25.76
N GLY A 444 -25.20 20.87 25.70
CA GLY A 444 -26.65 21.07 25.59
C GLY A 444 -27.17 21.33 24.19
N MET A 445 -26.34 21.14 23.17
CA MET A 445 -26.80 21.23 21.79
C MET A 445 -27.79 20.12 21.44
N TYR A 446 -27.59 18.95 22.04
CA TYR A 446 -28.51 17.81 22.00
C TYR A 446 -28.73 17.29 23.43
N ASP A 447 -29.82 16.56 23.63
CA ASP A 447 -30.15 16.05 24.98
C ASP A 447 -29.42 14.75 25.29
N LEU A 448 -29.36 13.84 24.31
CA LEU A 448 -28.91 12.47 24.50
C LEU A 448 -28.07 11.98 23.31
N THR A 449 -27.28 10.95 23.56
CA THR A 449 -26.70 10.06 22.55
C THR A 449 -26.71 8.62 23.03
N VAL A 450 -26.31 7.66 22.18
CA VAL A 450 -26.21 6.24 22.54
C VAL A 450 -24.82 5.73 22.20
N ILE A 451 -24.17 5.08 23.18
CA ILE A 451 -22.88 4.45 23.00
C ILE A 451 -22.90 3.01 23.55
N SER A 452 -21.88 2.22 23.25
CA SER A 452 -21.68 0.90 23.86
C SER A 452 -21.36 1.02 25.36
N SER A 453 -21.93 0.16 26.21
CA SER A 453 -21.59 0.08 27.64
C SER A 453 -20.10 -0.17 27.87
N ASN A 454 -19.42 -0.87 26.98
CA ASN A 454 -17.98 -1.08 27.00
C ASN A 454 -17.18 0.20 26.75
N ARG A 455 -17.80 1.24 26.26
CA ARG A 455 -17.17 2.54 25.99
C ARG A 455 -17.43 3.57 27.09
N TYR A 456 -18.50 3.39 27.88
CA TYR A 456 -18.82 4.26 29.01
C TYR A 456 -17.98 3.91 30.23
N ASN A 457 -17.38 4.90 30.88
CA ASN A 457 -16.63 4.78 32.12
C ASN A 457 -16.70 6.09 32.95
N ASP A 458 -16.22 6.02 34.20
CA ASP A 458 -16.21 7.17 35.09
C ASP A 458 -15.35 8.33 34.58
N GLU A 459 -14.23 8.04 33.92
CA GLU A 459 -13.35 9.04 33.33
C GLU A 459 -14.05 9.81 32.21
N LEU A 460 -14.71 9.12 31.27
CA LEU A 460 -15.49 9.73 30.20
C LEU A 460 -16.65 10.53 30.81
N SER A 461 -17.28 9.98 31.83
CA SER A 461 -18.35 10.61 32.62
C SER A 461 -17.88 11.94 33.22
N ASP A 462 -16.69 11.97 33.82
CA ASP A 462 -16.13 13.17 34.47
C ASP A 462 -15.60 14.17 33.44
N LYS A 463 -14.89 13.68 32.40
CA LYS A 463 -14.34 14.52 31.33
C LYS A 463 -15.40 15.38 30.64
N TYR A 464 -16.55 14.79 30.35
CA TYR A 464 -17.63 15.47 29.63
C TYR A 464 -18.80 15.91 30.52
N GLY A 465 -18.83 15.58 31.81
CA GLY A 465 -19.98 15.89 32.64
C GLY A 465 -21.26 15.16 32.22
N VAL A 466 -21.13 13.95 31.69
CA VAL A 466 -22.22 13.11 31.20
C VAL A 466 -22.39 11.86 32.07
N ARG A 467 -23.53 11.23 32.04
CA ARG A 467 -23.78 9.96 32.72
C ARG A 467 -24.57 8.99 31.85
N SER A 468 -24.40 7.70 32.12
CA SER A 468 -25.26 6.65 31.61
C SER A 468 -26.64 6.77 32.28
N GLN A 469 -27.68 6.69 31.46
CA GLN A 469 -29.07 6.74 31.93
C GLN A 469 -29.64 5.32 32.12
N PHE A 470 -29.88 4.62 31.03
CA PHE A 470 -30.36 3.25 31.00
C PHE A 470 -29.87 2.54 29.73
N ALA A 471 -29.94 1.21 29.71
CA ALA A 471 -29.64 0.41 28.51
C ALA A 471 -30.88 0.25 27.63
N LEU A 472 -30.70 0.45 26.31
CA LEU A 472 -31.78 0.30 25.33
C LEU A 472 -32.20 -1.17 25.12
N SER A 473 -31.30 -2.12 25.40
CA SER A 473 -31.53 -3.56 25.27
C SER A 473 -30.59 -4.36 26.14
N GLU A 474 -30.89 -5.65 26.24
CA GLU A 474 -29.95 -6.65 26.74
C GLU A 474 -28.60 -6.59 25.99
N PRO A 475 -27.52 -7.11 26.60
CA PRO A 475 -26.21 -7.12 25.97
C PRO A 475 -26.22 -7.80 24.59
N LEU A 476 -25.75 -7.07 23.58
CA LEU A 476 -25.62 -7.58 22.21
C LEU A 476 -24.32 -8.37 22.06
N PRO A 477 -24.35 -9.55 21.41
CA PRO A 477 -23.14 -10.34 21.15
C PRO A 477 -22.27 -9.68 20.07
N HIS A 478 -20.96 -9.54 20.34
CA HIS A 478 -19.97 -9.03 19.40
C HIS A 478 -19.19 -10.18 18.76
N GLY A 479 -19.04 -10.14 17.45
CA GLY A 479 -18.31 -11.13 16.67
C GLY A 479 -17.25 -10.52 15.76
N LEU A 480 -16.31 -11.35 15.36
CA LEU A 480 -15.35 -11.03 14.29
C LEU A 480 -16.06 -11.26 12.95
N ALA A 481 -15.90 -10.34 12.00
CA ALA A 481 -16.58 -10.45 10.71
C ALA A 481 -15.61 -10.84 9.60
N VAL A 482 -16.01 -11.77 8.72
CA VAL A 482 -15.26 -12.25 7.57
C VAL A 482 -16.17 -12.29 6.34
N ARG A 483 -15.59 -12.38 5.13
CA ARG A 483 -16.39 -12.61 3.91
C ARG A 483 -17.13 -13.94 4.03
N SER A 484 -18.33 -14.02 3.50
CA SER A 484 -19.16 -15.24 3.61
C SER A 484 -18.52 -16.48 2.98
N LYS A 485 -17.65 -16.29 2.00
CA LYS A 485 -16.90 -17.35 1.31
C LYS A 485 -15.68 -17.86 2.10
N ASP A 486 -15.19 -17.10 3.08
CA ASP A 486 -13.99 -17.44 3.86
C ASP A 486 -14.37 -18.41 4.99
N THR A 487 -14.82 -19.59 4.63
CA THR A 487 -15.41 -20.57 5.55
C THR A 487 -14.39 -21.21 6.47
N GLN A 488 -13.15 -21.39 6.01
CA GLN A 488 -12.08 -21.98 6.80
C GLN A 488 -11.54 -20.97 7.83
N LEU A 489 -11.40 -19.69 7.45
CA LEU A 489 -11.03 -18.63 8.40
C LEU A 489 -12.10 -18.50 9.48
N LEU A 490 -13.39 -18.50 9.09
CA LEU A 490 -14.49 -18.43 10.06
C LEU A 490 -14.48 -19.59 11.04
N ALA A 491 -14.30 -20.83 10.55
CA ALA A 491 -14.22 -22.02 11.39
C ALA A 491 -13.05 -21.93 12.39
N ALA A 492 -11.87 -21.55 11.90
CA ALA A 492 -10.68 -21.39 12.74
C ALA A 492 -10.82 -20.28 13.79
N LEU A 493 -11.49 -19.17 13.46
CA LEU A 493 -11.80 -18.11 14.42
C LEU A 493 -12.79 -18.58 15.47
N ASN A 494 -13.81 -19.36 15.10
CA ASN A 494 -14.78 -19.93 16.03
C ASN A 494 -14.12 -20.90 17.02
N ASP A 495 -13.25 -21.78 16.54
CA ASP A 495 -12.51 -22.70 17.41
C ASP A 495 -11.58 -21.93 18.36
N TYR A 496 -10.87 -20.93 17.84
CA TYR A 496 -10.02 -20.06 18.66
C TYR A 496 -10.83 -19.32 19.74
N ILE A 497 -12.02 -18.77 19.41
CA ILE A 497 -12.86 -18.07 20.38
C ILE A 497 -13.33 -19.03 21.47
N LYS A 498 -13.74 -20.27 21.14
CA LYS A 498 -14.13 -21.29 22.12
C LYS A 498 -13.00 -21.57 23.12
N ASP A 499 -11.76 -21.70 22.61
CA ASP A 499 -10.60 -22.01 23.44
C ASP A 499 -10.15 -20.81 24.30
N VAL A 500 -10.23 -19.59 23.75
CA VAL A 500 -9.69 -18.40 24.41
C VAL A 500 -10.69 -17.70 25.34
N TYR A 501 -11.99 -17.81 25.04
CA TYR A 501 -13.05 -17.11 25.79
C TYR A 501 -13.02 -17.51 27.26
N ARG A 502 -12.96 -16.50 28.14
CA ARG A 502 -12.82 -16.66 29.62
C ARG A 502 -11.56 -17.40 30.07
N SER A 503 -10.60 -17.66 29.20
CA SER A 503 -9.28 -18.14 29.60
C SER A 503 -8.53 -17.10 30.44
N ARG A 504 -7.42 -17.48 31.07
CA ARG A 504 -6.55 -16.53 31.81
C ARG A 504 -6.08 -15.38 30.92
N PHE A 505 -5.71 -15.67 29.68
CA PHE A 505 -5.29 -14.67 28.70
C PHE A 505 -6.44 -13.69 28.42
N TYR A 506 -7.62 -14.20 28.08
CA TYR A 506 -8.81 -13.38 27.81
C TYR A 506 -9.17 -12.49 29.00
N ASN A 507 -9.25 -13.07 30.21
CA ASN A 507 -9.61 -12.31 31.40
C ASN A 507 -8.58 -11.22 31.73
N THR A 508 -7.29 -11.47 31.46
CA THR A 508 -6.25 -10.44 31.62
C THR A 508 -6.46 -9.29 30.64
N LEU A 509 -6.78 -9.58 29.36
CA LEU A 509 -7.09 -8.55 28.37
C LEU A 509 -8.37 -7.80 28.73
N TYR A 510 -9.41 -8.53 29.12
CA TYR A 510 -10.70 -7.95 29.50
C TYR A 510 -10.55 -7.00 30.67
N ALA A 511 -9.86 -7.43 31.72
CA ALA A 511 -9.55 -6.59 32.88
C ALA A 511 -8.71 -5.35 32.50
N LYS A 512 -7.74 -5.51 31.57
CA LYS A 512 -6.87 -4.41 31.13
C LYS A 512 -7.63 -3.36 30.33
N TYR A 513 -8.49 -3.76 29.38
CA TYR A 513 -9.09 -2.85 28.39
C TYR A 513 -10.56 -2.52 28.66
N ILE A 514 -11.29 -3.37 29.35
CA ILE A 514 -12.74 -3.21 29.56
C ILE A 514 -13.08 -2.86 31.02
N GLU A 515 -12.47 -3.55 32.00
CA GLU A 515 -12.81 -3.33 33.44
C GLU A 515 -11.93 -2.27 34.12
N ARG A 516 -10.59 -2.43 34.01
CA ARG A 516 -9.62 -1.55 34.70
C ARG A 516 -9.18 -0.40 33.81
N ARG A 517 -10.04 0.49 33.51
CA ARG A 517 -9.84 1.61 32.60
C ARG A 517 -8.88 2.72 33.11
N HIS A 518 -7.94 2.40 33.99
CA HIS A 518 -6.76 3.23 34.23
C HIS A 518 -5.76 3.10 33.06
N ILE A 519 -6.21 3.31 31.83
CA ILE A 519 -5.34 3.80 30.78
C ILE A 519 -4.99 5.20 31.24
N ARG A 520 -3.76 5.36 31.78
CA ARG A 520 -3.21 6.67 32.11
C ARG A 520 -3.62 7.63 31.03
N ASN A 521 -4.22 8.75 31.47
CA ASN A 521 -4.70 9.85 30.65
C ASN A 521 -3.55 10.53 29.88
N ASP A 522 -2.84 9.81 29.05
CA ASP A 522 -2.12 10.39 27.92
C ASP A 522 -3.10 10.63 26.77
N ASN A 523 -4.30 11.17 27.11
CA ASN A 523 -5.30 11.70 26.17
C ASN A 523 -4.73 12.75 25.21
N ARG A 524 -3.51 13.20 25.43
CA ARG A 524 -2.76 14.02 24.46
C ARG A 524 -2.37 13.26 23.21
N LEU A 525 -2.27 11.91 23.24
CA LEU A 525 -1.94 11.10 22.08
C LEU A 525 -3.12 10.89 21.12
N PHE A 526 -4.37 10.92 21.63
CA PHE A 526 -5.56 10.85 20.76
C PHE A 526 -5.97 12.20 20.18
N ALA A 527 -5.60 13.30 20.84
CA ALA A 527 -5.91 14.65 20.36
C ALA A 527 -4.90 15.19 19.33
N SER A 528 -3.76 14.52 19.15
CA SER A 528 -2.76 14.89 18.14
C SER A 528 -2.15 13.63 17.53
N ILE A 529 -2.91 12.99 16.64
CA ILE A 529 -2.44 11.89 15.78
C ILE A 529 -1.26 12.36 14.88
N ASP A 530 -0.90 13.62 14.94
CA ASP A 530 0.25 14.22 14.27
C ASP A 530 1.60 13.84 14.89
N LYS A 531 1.62 13.17 16.07
CA LYS A 531 2.84 12.88 16.80
C LYS A 531 3.03 11.39 17.03
N LEU A 532 3.94 10.76 16.27
CA LEU A 532 4.30 9.35 16.38
C LEU A 532 5.41 9.10 17.40
N SER A 533 6.28 10.10 17.62
CA SER A 533 7.40 10.02 18.57
C SER A 533 7.68 11.39 19.23
N PRO A 534 8.43 11.41 20.34
CA PRO A 534 8.91 12.68 20.92
C PRO A 534 9.80 13.51 19.98
N TYR A 535 10.32 12.91 18.91
CA TYR A 535 11.35 13.45 18.03
C TYR A 535 10.85 13.76 16.62
N ASP A 536 9.55 13.75 16.36
CA ASP A 536 8.97 13.88 15.01
C ASP A 536 9.46 15.12 14.24
N GLU A 537 9.62 16.27 14.91
CA GLU A 537 10.12 17.50 14.26
C GLU A 537 11.55 17.33 13.74
N LEU A 538 12.43 16.72 14.55
CA LEU A 538 13.81 16.42 14.14
C LEU A 538 13.84 15.38 13.01
N VAL A 539 13.02 14.34 13.13
CA VAL A 539 12.93 13.30 12.11
C VAL A 539 12.42 13.88 10.79
N ARG A 540 11.36 14.71 10.80
CA ARG A 540 10.85 15.37 9.59
C ARG A 540 11.93 16.21 8.91
N LYS A 541 12.68 17.01 9.67
CA LYS A 541 13.78 17.85 9.17
C LYS A 541 14.84 17.04 8.42
N PHE A 542 15.32 15.95 9.01
CA PHE A 542 16.39 15.15 8.40
C PHE A 542 15.88 14.19 7.32
N ALA A 543 14.67 13.65 7.47
CA ALA A 543 14.02 12.85 6.44
C ALA A 543 13.79 13.67 5.16
N GLU A 544 13.32 14.93 5.28
CA GLU A 544 13.17 15.85 4.15
C GLU A 544 14.49 16.10 3.44
N LYS A 545 15.56 16.41 4.19
CA LYS A 545 16.91 16.68 3.65
C LYS A 545 17.44 15.55 2.74
N TYR A 546 17.06 14.29 3.03
CA TYR A 546 17.53 13.13 2.32
C TYR A 546 16.41 12.38 1.54
N SER A 547 15.26 13.00 1.37
CA SER A 547 14.11 12.46 0.63
C SER A 547 13.69 11.06 1.12
N PHE A 548 13.47 10.91 2.44
CA PHE A 548 12.83 9.75 3.06
C PHE A 548 11.45 10.11 3.58
N ASP A 549 10.55 9.15 3.62
CA ASP A 549 9.34 9.29 4.41
C ASP A 549 9.71 9.33 5.90
N TRP A 550 9.34 10.42 6.59
CA TRP A 550 9.66 10.59 8.01
C TRP A 550 9.08 9.48 8.89
N ARG A 551 7.92 8.90 8.50
CA ARG A 551 7.27 7.80 9.22
C ARG A 551 8.10 6.50 9.15
N LEU A 552 8.82 6.29 8.05
CA LEU A 552 9.75 5.18 7.91
C LEU A 552 10.93 5.33 8.89
N ILE A 553 11.45 6.54 9.02
CA ILE A 553 12.54 6.83 9.96
C ILE A 553 12.06 6.67 11.41
N VAL A 554 10.83 7.12 11.74
CA VAL A 554 10.23 6.88 13.06
C VAL A 554 10.07 5.38 13.34
N ALA A 555 9.60 4.59 12.36
CA ALA A 555 9.45 3.15 12.49
C ALA A 555 10.80 2.46 12.74
N GLN A 556 11.84 2.87 12.01
CA GLN A 556 13.19 2.39 12.21
C GLN A 556 13.74 2.77 13.58
N MET A 557 13.65 4.04 13.97
CA MET A 557 14.13 4.55 15.27
C MET A 557 13.46 3.80 16.44
N TYR A 558 12.16 3.49 16.30
CA TYR A 558 11.49 2.65 17.28
C TYR A 558 12.09 1.23 17.35
N GLN A 559 12.38 0.63 16.21
CA GLN A 559 12.98 -0.71 16.15
C GLN A 559 14.41 -0.74 16.72
N GLU A 560 15.17 0.34 16.53
CA GLU A 560 16.53 0.47 17.03
C GLU A 560 16.61 0.66 18.56
N SER A 561 15.91 1.66 19.10
CA SER A 561 16.08 2.09 20.50
C SER A 561 14.80 2.17 21.32
N ARG A 562 13.61 1.97 20.71
CA ARG A 562 12.30 2.28 21.31
C ARG A 562 12.21 3.73 21.81
N PHE A 563 12.82 4.65 21.05
CA PHE A 563 12.92 6.08 21.36
C PHE A 563 13.76 6.42 22.59
N ASN A 564 14.63 5.51 23.04
CA ASN A 564 15.55 5.77 24.15
C ASN A 564 16.86 6.37 23.60
N PRO A 565 17.18 7.65 23.88
CA PRO A 565 18.40 8.30 23.39
C PRO A 565 19.67 7.73 24.04
N ASP A 566 19.56 7.12 25.22
CA ASP A 566 20.68 6.57 25.98
C ASP A 566 20.87 5.05 25.73
N ALA A 567 20.19 4.51 24.71
CA ALA A 567 20.29 3.08 24.41
C ALA A 567 21.69 2.71 23.92
N ILE A 568 22.25 1.66 24.50
CA ILE A 568 23.53 1.04 24.07
C ILE A 568 23.27 -0.44 23.84
N SER A 569 23.60 -0.93 22.64
CA SER A 569 23.47 -2.36 22.33
C SER A 569 24.64 -3.18 22.89
N HIS A 570 24.48 -4.50 22.94
CA HIS A 570 25.58 -5.40 23.33
C HIS A 570 26.81 -5.32 22.38
N ALA A 571 26.62 -4.86 21.13
CA ALA A 571 27.69 -4.65 20.17
C ALA A 571 28.31 -3.25 20.25
N GLY A 572 27.81 -2.38 21.12
CA GLY A 572 28.30 -1.01 21.30
C GLY A 572 27.67 0.01 20.34
N ALA A 573 26.57 -0.30 19.69
CA ALA A 573 25.82 0.70 18.93
C ALA A 573 25.05 1.64 19.89
N GLU A 574 24.99 2.94 19.59
CA GLU A 574 24.56 3.97 20.53
C GLU A 574 23.41 4.83 19.98
N GLY A 575 22.58 5.33 20.89
CA GLY A 575 21.60 6.38 20.69
C GLY A 575 20.33 5.94 19.98
N LEU A 576 19.50 6.91 19.57
CA LEU A 576 18.19 6.68 18.97
C LEU A 576 18.20 5.79 17.74
N MET A 577 19.24 5.91 16.91
CA MET A 577 19.38 5.20 15.64
C MET A 577 20.40 4.06 15.70
N GLN A 578 20.95 3.74 16.90
CA GLN A 578 21.87 2.62 17.12
C GLN A 578 23.02 2.58 16.12
N ILE A 579 23.76 3.68 16.01
CA ILE A 579 24.91 3.80 15.13
C ILE A 579 26.16 3.26 15.84
N MET A 580 26.94 2.46 15.14
CA MET A 580 28.25 2.00 15.62
C MET A 580 29.23 3.18 15.72
N PRO A 581 30.08 3.28 16.76
CA PRO A 581 31.02 4.37 16.93
C PRO A 581 31.94 4.60 15.74
N GLU A 582 32.40 3.54 15.08
CA GLU A 582 33.22 3.63 13.86
C GLU A 582 32.45 4.28 12.70
N THR A 583 31.16 3.93 12.54
CA THR A 583 30.31 4.53 11.52
C THR A 583 30.03 6.00 11.85
N ALA A 584 29.78 6.35 13.11
CA ALA A 584 29.60 7.72 13.57
C ALA A 584 30.84 8.57 13.29
N ALA A 585 32.04 8.05 13.59
CA ALA A 585 33.30 8.72 13.28
C ALA A 585 33.48 8.95 11.77
N GLY A 586 33.18 7.96 10.94
CA GLY A 586 33.25 8.03 9.47
C GLY A 586 32.31 9.10 8.86
N ILE A 587 31.19 9.40 9.51
CA ILE A 587 30.25 10.45 9.10
C ILE A 587 30.43 11.77 9.88
N GLY A 588 31.47 11.85 10.75
CA GLY A 588 31.84 13.09 11.46
C GLY A 588 30.91 13.48 12.60
N VAL A 589 30.18 12.53 13.19
CA VAL A 589 29.28 12.75 14.34
C VAL A 589 29.93 12.25 15.62
N LYS A 590 29.86 13.03 16.70
CA LYS A 590 30.61 12.78 17.93
C LYS A 590 29.76 12.34 19.12
N ASN A 591 28.48 12.74 19.17
CA ASN A 591 27.62 12.46 20.31
C ASN A 591 26.33 11.76 19.84
N MET A 592 26.28 10.44 20.00
CA MET A 592 25.14 9.62 19.59
C MET A 592 23.98 9.65 20.58
N THR A 593 24.19 10.11 21.83
CA THR A 593 23.10 10.31 22.81
C THR A 593 22.36 11.62 22.63
N ASP A 594 22.94 12.57 21.87
CA ASP A 594 22.21 13.77 21.43
C ASP A 594 21.18 13.38 20.35
N PRO A 595 19.88 13.63 20.59
CA PRO A 595 18.83 13.20 19.66
C PRO A 595 18.99 13.72 18.23
N ALA A 596 19.39 15.00 18.08
CA ALA A 596 19.52 15.59 16.74
C ALA A 596 20.70 14.98 15.97
N GLN A 597 21.85 14.78 16.64
CA GLN A 597 23.01 14.17 16.02
C GLN A 597 22.78 12.69 15.69
N SER A 598 22.14 11.94 16.60
CA SER A 598 21.82 10.54 16.39
C SER A 598 20.89 10.34 15.19
N ILE A 599 19.79 11.14 15.11
CA ILE A 599 18.85 11.06 14.00
C ILE A 599 19.50 11.47 12.68
N GLU A 600 20.25 12.59 12.65
CA GLU A 600 20.96 13.02 11.44
C GLU A 600 21.96 11.96 10.96
N ALA A 601 22.73 11.38 11.86
CA ALA A 601 23.69 10.31 11.56
C ALA A 601 22.98 9.10 10.95
N GLY A 602 21.89 8.64 11.57
CA GLY A 602 21.12 7.49 11.09
C GLY A 602 20.55 7.69 9.69
N VAL A 603 19.89 8.83 9.46
CA VAL A 603 19.30 9.15 8.15
C VAL A 603 20.37 9.34 7.07
N ARG A 604 21.49 9.98 7.41
CA ARG A 604 22.65 10.14 6.51
C ARG A 604 23.26 8.80 6.15
N TYR A 605 23.43 7.90 7.11
CA TYR A 605 23.95 6.55 6.87
C TYR A 605 22.99 5.74 5.99
N LEU A 606 21.67 5.79 6.25
CA LEU A 606 20.68 5.21 5.35
C LEU A 606 20.81 5.72 3.91
N ASN A 607 20.96 7.03 3.74
CA ASN A 607 21.13 7.62 2.41
C ASN A 607 22.41 7.12 1.72
N THR A 608 23.52 6.95 2.46
CA THR A 608 24.75 6.37 1.94
C THR A 608 24.54 4.92 1.49
N LEU A 609 23.83 4.12 2.28
CA LEU A 609 23.50 2.74 1.91
C LEU A 609 22.56 2.69 0.69
N ARG A 610 21.54 3.56 0.62
CA ARG A 610 20.63 3.65 -0.52
C ARG A 610 21.36 3.94 -1.84
N SER A 611 22.37 4.79 -1.79
CA SER A 611 23.17 5.15 -2.97
C SER A 611 24.11 4.05 -3.47
N GLN A 612 24.29 2.97 -2.70
CA GLN A 612 25.08 1.81 -3.12
C GLN A 612 24.28 0.82 -3.98
N PHE A 613 22.95 0.95 -4.02
CA PHE A 613 22.10 0.11 -4.85
C PHE A 613 21.81 0.77 -6.20
N GLU A 614 21.59 -0.06 -7.21
CA GLU A 614 21.34 0.32 -8.59
C GLU A 614 20.08 1.19 -8.72
N ASN A 615 20.12 2.18 -9.62
CA ASN A 615 18.99 3.11 -9.82
C ASN A 615 17.82 2.49 -10.61
N ASP A 616 18.00 1.34 -11.22
CA ASP A 616 16.98 0.60 -11.95
C ASP A 616 16.21 -0.41 -11.09
N LEU A 617 16.64 -0.60 -9.83
CA LEU A 617 15.84 -1.32 -8.85
C LEU A 617 14.55 -0.55 -8.54
N LEU A 618 13.46 -1.30 -8.38
CA LEU A 618 12.20 -0.73 -7.90
C LEU A 618 12.42 -0.02 -6.56
N LEU A 619 11.93 1.20 -6.42
CA LEU A 619 12.15 2.03 -5.22
C LEU A 619 11.73 1.33 -3.93
N GLU A 620 10.66 0.53 -3.97
CA GLU A 620 10.21 -0.25 -2.81
C GLU A 620 11.29 -1.24 -2.38
N ASP A 621 11.78 -2.08 -3.29
CA ASP A 621 12.81 -3.09 -2.98
C ASP A 621 14.14 -2.44 -2.61
N ARG A 622 14.52 -1.37 -3.29
CA ARG A 622 15.70 -0.56 -2.94
C ARG A 622 15.63 -0.05 -1.49
N THR A 623 14.45 0.35 -1.03
CA THR A 623 14.24 0.79 0.35
C THR A 623 14.39 -0.36 1.34
N TRP A 624 13.81 -1.53 1.05
CA TRP A 624 13.94 -2.70 1.92
C TRP A 624 15.37 -3.23 1.96
N PHE A 625 16.08 -3.25 0.84
CA PHE A 625 17.53 -3.58 0.80
C PHE A 625 18.36 -2.58 1.62
N THR A 626 18.02 -1.30 1.57
CA THR A 626 18.71 -0.26 2.36
C THR A 626 18.56 -0.53 3.86
N LEU A 627 17.33 -0.80 4.33
CA LEU A 627 17.05 -1.14 5.74
C LEU A 627 17.72 -2.45 6.16
N ALA A 628 17.68 -3.49 5.32
CA ALA A 628 18.36 -4.74 5.56
C ALA A 628 19.88 -4.54 5.67
N SER A 629 20.44 -3.67 4.82
CA SER A 629 21.87 -3.33 4.84
C SER A 629 22.26 -2.52 6.06
N TYR A 630 21.38 -1.69 6.59
CA TYR A 630 21.60 -0.97 7.83
C TYR A 630 21.85 -1.93 9.01
N ASN A 631 21.05 -2.98 9.08
CA ASN A 631 21.12 -3.98 10.15
C ASN A 631 22.24 -5.02 9.93
N ALA A 632 22.42 -5.53 8.70
CA ALA A 632 23.30 -6.67 8.41
C ALA A 632 24.58 -6.29 7.66
N GLY A 633 24.67 -5.08 7.13
CA GLY A 633 25.75 -4.61 6.25
C GLY A 633 25.51 -4.94 4.77
N TYR A 634 25.86 -4.00 3.89
CA TYR A 634 25.65 -4.06 2.43
C TYR A 634 26.22 -5.33 1.78
N GLY A 635 27.46 -5.73 2.15
CA GLY A 635 28.10 -6.91 1.58
C GLY A 635 27.34 -8.21 1.84
N ARG A 636 26.66 -8.32 3.00
CA ARG A 636 25.85 -9.50 3.33
C ARG A 636 24.57 -9.53 2.49
N ILE A 637 23.95 -8.40 2.28
CA ILE A 637 22.75 -8.32 1.43
C ILE A 637 23.07 -8.68 -0.02
N ASN A 638 24.20 -8.21 -0.57
CA ASN A 638 24.61 -8.61 -1.91
C ASN A 638 24.94 -10.11 -2.02
N SER A 639 25.50 -10.70 -0.96
CA SER A 639 25.69 -12.15 -0.91
C SER A 639 24.36 -12.91 -0.89
N ALA A 640 23.36 -12.38 -0.20
CA ALA A 640 22.00 -12.95 -0.19
C ALA A 640 21.28 -12.77 -1.53
N ARG A 641 21.44 -11.63 -2.22
CA ARG A 641 20.93 -11.42 -3.59
C ARG A 641 21.51 -12.45 -4.56
N LYS A 642 22.83 -12.69 -4.48
CA LYS A 642 23.47 -13.73 -5.31
C LYS A 642 22.94 -15.12 -4.99
N LEU A 643 22.78 -15.46 -3.70
CA LEU A 643 22.19 -16.74 -3.30
C LEU A 643 20.74 -16.89 -3.78
N ALA A 644 19.93 -15.81 -3.71
CA ALA A 644 18.58 -15.82 -4.25
C ALA A 644 18.57 -16.17 -5.74
N SER A 645 19.45 -15.56 -6.54
CA SER A 645 19.63 -15.90 -7.95
C SER A 645 20.03 -17.36 -8.16
N ASP A 646 20.95 -17.89 -7.35
CA ASP A 646 21.36 -19.30 -7.39
C ASP A 646 20.22 -20.27 -7.02
N MET A 647 19.23 -19.80 -6.25
CA MET A 647 18.02 -20.53 -5.86
C MET A 647 16.88 -20.39 -6.89
N GLY A 648 17.07 -19.68 -8.00
CA GLY A 648 16.02 -19.39 -8.98
C GLY A 648 15.01 -18.36 -8.49
N LEU A 649 15.36 -17.55 -7.46
CA LEU A 649 14.54 -16.47 -6.94
C LEU A 649 15.00 -15.13 -7.55
N ASP A 650 14.12 -14.12 -7.50
CA ASP A 650 14.42 -12.78 -7.99
C ASP A 650 15.41 -12.05 -7.05
N PRO A 651 16.67 -11.78 -7.49
CA PRO A 651 17.69 -11.12 -6.66
C PRO A 651 17.39 -9.65 -6.40
N ASP A 652 16.44 -9.05 -7.15
CA ASP A 652 16.08 -7.63 -7.10
C ASP A 652 14.81 -7.39 -6.29
N LYS A 653 14.24 -8.45 -5.70
CA LYS A 653 13.10 -8.39 -4.77
C LYS A 653 13.46 -8.86 -3.38
N TRP A 654 13.08 -8.05 -2.38
CA TRP A 654 13.28 -8.41 -0.98
C TRP A 654 12.26 -9.46 -0.52
N PHE A 655 10.97 -9.10 -0.49
CA PHE A 655 9.92 -9.99 0.05
C PHE A 655 9.63 -11.17 -0.87
N GLY A 656 9.58 -12.35 -0.25
CA GLY A 656 9.34 -13.61 -0.95
C GLY A 656 10.56 -14.16 -1.70
N ASN A 657 11.64 -13.39 -1.84
CA ASN A 657 12.83 -13.73 -2.62
C ASN A 657 14.12 -13.63 -1.78
N VAL A 658 14.77 -12.49 -1.70
CA VAL A 658 16.06 -12.34 -0.98
C VAL A 658 15.91 -12.60 0.52
N GLU A 659 14.77 -12.30 1.13
CA GLU A 659 14.49 -12.68 2.52
C GLU A 659 14.57 -14.20 2.75
N LYS A 660 14.13 -15.03 1.77
CA LYS A 660 14.26 -16.50 1.86
C LYS A 660 15.73 -16.95 1.81
N ALA A 661 16.52 -16.31 0.95
CA ALA A 661 17.94 -16.56 0.90
C ALA A 661 18.63 -16.16 2.23
N MET A 662 18.21 -15.04 2.83
CA MET A 662 18.68 -14.63 4.17
C MET A 662 18.31 -15.64 5.26
N LEU A 663 17.09 -16.19 5.24
CA LEU A 663 16.66 -17.22 6.19
C LEU A 663 17.45 -18.50 6.00
N MET A 664 17.77 -18.89 4.76
CA MET A 664 18.62 -20.04 4.46
C MET A 664 20.05 -19.85 4.97
N LEU A 665 20.61 -18.62 4.85
CA LEU A 665 21.92 -18.29 5.43
C LEU A 665 21.92 -18.35 6.97
N ALA A 666 20.77 -18.16 7.61
CA ALA A 666 20.62 -18.23 9.07
C ALA A 666 20.58 -19.67 9.58
N GLU A 667 20.33 -20.67 8.72
CA GLU A 667 20.29 -22.07 9.15
C GLU A 667 21.65 -22.54 9.66
N PRO A 668 21.65 -23.26 10.80
CA PRO A 668 22.89 -23.76 11.38
C PRO A 668 23.50 -24.84 10.49
N VAL A 669 24.81 -24.75 10.28
CA VAL A 669 25.57 -25.74 9.53
C VAL A 669 26.42 -26.56 10.51
N ARG A 670 26.42 -27.87 10.36
CA ARG A 670 27.36 -28.74 11.11
C ARG A 670 28.75 -28.69 10.46
N LYS A 671 29.73 -28.21 11.21
CA LYS A 671 31.15 -28.23 10.82
C LYS A 671 31.96 -28.96 11.91
N ASN A 672 32.65 -30.02 11.56
CA ASN A 672 33.43 -30.86 12.50
C ASN A 672 32.61 -31.37 13.71
N GLY A 673 31.33 -31.68 13.54
CA GLY A 673 30.46 -32.16 14.62
C GLY A 673 29.80 -31.07 15.47
N GLU A 674 30.26 -29.81 15.36
CA GLU A 674 29.68 -28.67 16.06
C GLU A 674 28.66 -27.92 15.21
N ILE A 675 27.62 -27.36 15.87
CA ILE A 675 26.64 -26.52 15.24
C ILE A 675 27.19 -25.09 15.15
N VAL A 676 27.42 -24.61 13.92
CA VAL A 676 27.91 -23.25 13.67
C VAL A 676 26.82 -22.44 12.97
N HIS A 677 26.42 -21.32 13.59
CA HIS A 677 25.55 -20.33 12.94
C HIS A 677 26.41 -19.39 12.08
N LYS A 678 26.17 -19.36 10.77
CA LYS A 678 26.92 -18.51 9.84
C LYS A 678 26.62 -17.02 10.01
N CYS A 679 25.38 -16.67 10.37
CA CYS A 679 24.94 -15.28 10.58
C CYS A 679 23.65 -15.21 11.41
N ARG A 680 23.34 -14.01 11.92
CA ARG A 680 22.04 -13.68 12.52
C ARG A 680 21.05 -13.16 11.47
N CYS A 681 21.06 -13.74 10.28
CA CYS A 681 20.32 -13.25 9.13
C CYS A 681 18.81 -13.30 9.32
N GLY A 682 18.28 -14.20 10.16
CA GLY A 682 16.88 -14.23 10.57
C GLY A 682 16.46 -12.99 11.36
N GLU A 683 17.36 -12.41 12.17
CA GLU A 683 17.09 -11.14 12.89
C GLU A 683 16.90 -9.99 11.89
N THR A 684 17.69 -9.95 10.81
CA THR A 684 17.56 -8.94 9.75
C THR A 684 16.24 -9.05 9.00
N VAL A 685 15.80 -10.28 8.69
CA VAL A 685 14.48 -10.48 8.06
C VAL A 685 13.36 -9.99 8.99
N ALA A 686 13.42 -10.34 10.27
CA ALA A 686 12.47 -9.86 11.27
C ALA A 686 12.48 -8.32 11.39
N TYR A 687 13.67 -7.72 11.41
CA TYR A 687 13.87 -6.27 11.48
C TYR A 687 13.18 -5.53 10.34
N VAL A 688 13.40 -5.94 9.09
CA VAL A 688 12.74 -5.31 7.93
C VAL A 688 11.22 -5.50 7.98
N GLN A 689 10.75 -6.69 8.35
CA GLN A 689 9.32 -6.97 8.46
C GLN A 689 8.63 -6.15 9.56
N GLU A 690 9.28 -5.98 10.72
CA GLU A 690 8.73 -5.18 11.82
C GLU A 690 8.67 -3.70 11.45
N ILE A 691 9.71 -3.16 10.81
CA ILE A 691 9.71 -1.77 10.31
C ILE A 691 8.61 -1.58 9.27
N ARG A 692 8.43 -2.50 8.32
CA ARG A 692 7.34 -2.42 7.34
C ARG A 692 5.97 -2.38 8.03
N THR A 693 5.74 -3.23 9.00
CA THR A 693 4.48 -3.29 9.74
C THR A 693 4.21 -2.00 10.51
N LEU A 694 5.22 -1.47 11.21
CA LEU A 694 5.12 -0.20 11.92
C LEU A 694 4.87 0.96 10.95
N TYR A 695 5.62 1.03 9.87
CA TYR A 695 5.47 2.05 8.84
C TYR A 695 4.05 2.07 8.26
N ASN A 696 3.54 0.92 7.83
CA ASN A 696 2.19 0.81 7.29
C ASN A 696 1.14 1.32 8.28
N ASN A 697 1.29 0.99 9.55
CA ASN A 697 0.38 1.45 10.60
C ASN A 697 0.51 2.97 10.83
N TYR A 698 1.72 3.52 10.81
CA TYR A 698 1.94 4.96 10.97
C TYR A 698 1.37 5.77 9.80
N VAL A 699 1.49 5.26 8.57
CA VAL A 699 0.88 5.88 7.40
C VAL A 699 -0.64 5.92 7.54
N ARG A 700 -1.27 4.79 7.86
CA ARG A 700 -2.74 4.71 8.03
C ARG A 700 -3.25 5.62 9.14
N LEU A 701 -2.54 5.66 10.29
CA LEU A 701 -2.87 6.56 11.39
C LEU A 701 -2.82 8.03 10.97
N THR A 702 -1.74 8.44 10.32
CA THR A 702 -1.54 9.84 9.91
C THR A 702 -2.50 10.25 8.78
N GLN A 703 -2.85 9.34 7.88
CA GLN A 703 -3.86 9.60 6.84
C GLN A 703 -5.26 9.75 7.43
N ALA A 704 -5.67 8.86 8.32
CA ALA A 704 -6.97 8.94 9.00
C ALA A 704 -7.12 10.26 9.79
N ALA A 705 -6.04 10.70 10.46
CA ALA A 705 -5.99 11.98 11.14
C ALA A 705 -6.15 13.18 10.21
N GLN A 706 -5.46 13.15 9.07
CA GLN A 706 -5.52 14.24 8.10
C GLN A 706 -6.93 14.38 7.53
N VAL A 707 -7.60 13.27 7.25
CA VAL A 707 -9.00 13.26 6.80
C VAL A 707 -9.91 13.88 7.86
N ALA A 708 -9.76 13.47 9.13
CA ALA A 708 -10.55 14.01 10.24
C ALA A 708 -10.30 15.52 10.44
N LEU A 709 -9.05 15.98 10.33
CA LEU A 709 -8.67 17.39 10.47
C LEU A 709 -9.26 18.25 9.32
N ASN A 710 -9.19 17.76 8.09
CA ASN A 710 -9.75 18.47 6.93
C ASN A 710 -11.28 18.59 7.07
N ALA A 711 -11.95 17.51 7.45
CA ALA A 711 -13.38 17.52 7.73
C ALA A 711 -13.77 18.48 8.87
N SER A 712 -12.91 18.70 9.87
CA SER A 712 -13.14 19.66 10.94
C SER A 712 -12.93 21.12 10.50
N ARG A 713 -11.96 21.39 9.62
CA ARG A 713 -11.69 22.73 9.05
C ARG A 713 -12.77 23.23 8.11
N GLU A 714 -13.36 22.31 7.33
CA GLU A 714 -14.50 22.64 6.47
C GLU A 714 -15.78 22.96 7.27
N ARG A 715 -15.81 22.60 8.58
CA ARG A 715 -16.95 22.84 9.49
C ARG A 715 -16.91 24.14 10.27
N THR A 716 -15.81 24.92 10.22
CA THR A 716 -15.83 26.28 10.75
C THR A 716 -16.34 27.24 9.67
N PRO A 717 -17.64 27.62 9.69
CA PRO A 717 -18.11 28.67 8.82
C PRO A 717 -17.44 29.98 9.27
N TYR A 718 -17.00 30.75 8.32
CA TYR A 718 -16.67 32.17 8.51
C TYR A 718 -17.72 32.81 9.42
N GLY A 719 -17.28 33.29 10.60
CA GLY A 719 -18.22 33.95 11.52
C GLY A 719 -17.52 34.45 12.77
N SER A 720 -16.79 35.53 12.68
CA SER A 720 -16.71 36.53 13.72
C SER A 720 -16.72 37.91 13.07
#